data_bd86996b728fc447c97b4157b9effd90
#
_entry.id   bd86996b728fc447c97b4157b9effd90
#
_cell.length_a   1.000
_cell.length_b   1.000
_cell.length_c   1.000
_cell.angle_alpha   90.00
_cell.angle_beta   90.00
_cell.angle_gamma   90.00
#
_symmetry.space_group_name_H-M   'P 1'
#
loop_
_entity.id
_entity.type
_entity.pdbx_description
1 polymer ?
#
loop_
_entity_poly.entity_id
_entity_poly.type
_entity_poly.pdbx_seq_one_letter_code
_entity_poly.pdbx_strand_id
1 'polypeptide(L)'
;MSFKDLPLLRYYKTYKNNVVKEFYIPVLKQAVLYQRAVGFFTSGALIDLTKGLRGLTRNHGKIQFIVSPRLSEEDIAAINKGYEQKEIIGRALMRDFKEPENYYEEERLNFLAYLIEEGFLDIKVAFTPLQKATGMYHEKVGIVTDENGNKIVFTGSLNETINAFHVNSESIVVFKSWEESKAYVDDIQRDFEQLWDKQDDDLEILDFPKVLKEKFEVMRKPDLDDFFKSESFVEEDDNPAEEESIPDRGIPHTSSGFDFREYQKDAIEEWAQHDYRGIFDMATGTGKTYTGLGAVVHLYEEKKRLAIIIVCPYQHLVEQWVEDIELFNMNPTIGYSASKQHDWKKRLENDVLDFSLGVIDTFCFVTTNATYSSKFVCEQMKQLGKDTLLLVDEAHNFGSTNLRNKLYPNIQYRLALSATLDRHGDEEGTQALKDYFGEKCIEYDLKRAIDEMKLTPYYYYPVLVYLDEEEYERYKELSYLASKECHKDRHGKSIITEKGKRLLLQRARVVAGAKSKLTKLRELMEKYKDDTHILVYCGATRTQDFLNDTSDRDEEGERQIVSVSKMLGNELGMKVTHFTSNESAEEREVIKERFATASPYQAIIAIKCLDEGVNIPSIKTAFILASTTNPKEYIQRRGRVLRLAKNKPYAVIYDFVTLTEPLEDVNPYNPDFNCEKALAKRELQRIIEFGKIAKNARDSDELINDIEATFGLTQKETEVAVDGDEFE
;
A
#
# COMPACT_ATOMS: atom_id res chain seq x y z
N MET A 1 -6.28 33.09 17.94
CA MET A 1 -6.20 32.04 18.99
C MET A 1 -4.78 32.02 19.52
N SER A 2 -4.57 31.65 20.78
CA SER A 2 -3.22 31.68 21.37
C SER A 2 -2.71 30.26 21.59
N PHE A 3 -1.39 30.03 21.52
CA PHE A 3 -0.79 28.76 21.90
C PHE A 3 -1.18 28.26 23.29
N LYS A 4 -1.61 29.17 24.17
CA LYS A 4 -2.09 28.83 25.51
C LYS A 4 -3.39 28.05 25.51
N ASP A 5 -4.16 28.14 24.43
CA ASP A 5 -5.45 27.47 24.26
C ASP A 5 -5.31 26.06 23.69
N LEU A 6 -4.09 25.67 23.26
CA LEU A 6 -3.83 24.34 22.69
C LEU A 6 -3.55 23.31 23.79
N PRO A 7 -4.15 22.10 23.70
CA PRO A 7 -3.96 21.01 24.66
C PRO A 7 -2.63 20.25 24.42
N LEU A 8 -1.50 20.96 24.51
CA LEU A 8 -0.20 20.41 24.17
C LEU A 8 0.42 19.63 25.35
N LEU A 9 0.90 18.41 25.04
CA LEU A 9 1.68 17.60 25.97
C LEU A 9 3.09 18.20 26.15
N ARG A 10 3.75 17.85 27.26
CA ARG A 10 5.15 18.21 27.53
C ARG A 10 6.15 17.28 26.86
N TYR A 11 5.68 16.09 26.42
CA TYR A 11 6.48 15.04 25.84
C TYR A 11 5.68 14.21 24.86
N TYR A 12 6.18 14.04 23.65
CA TYR A 12 5.60 13.23 22.60
C TYR A 12 6.57 12.11 22.19
N LYS A 13 6.02 10.97 21.83
CA LYS A 13 6.73 9.83 21.23
C LYS A 13 6.02 9.40 19.99
N THR A 14 6.70 9.29 18.86
CA THR A 14 6.09 8.95 17.56
C THR A 14 5.34 7.61 17.56
N TYR A 15 5.75 6.66 18.38
CA TYR A 15 5.03 5.38 18.54
C TYR A 15 3.81 5.41 19.48
N LYS A 16 3.52 6.56 20.12
CA LYS A 16 2.35 6.74 21.00
C LYS A 16 1.44 7.85 20.53
N ASN A 17 2.01 8.84 19.86
CA ASN A 17 1.36 10.07 19.48
C ASN A 17 1.54 10.29 17.97
N ASN A 18 0.50 10.73 17.30
CA ASN A 18 0.67 11.29 15.96
C ASN A 18 1.20 12.73 16.10
N VAL A 19 2.53 12.85 16.16
CA VAL A 19 3.21 14.14 16.41
C VAL A 19 2.84 15.18 15.36
N VAL A 20 2.59 14.77 14.11
CA VAL A 20 2.15 15.67 13.04
C VAL A 20 0.76 16.23 13.34
N LYS A 21 -0.22 15.39 13.64
CA LYS A 21 -1.63 15.80 13.91
C LYS A 21 -1.80 16.46 15.29
N GLU A 22 -1.13 15.93 16.32
CA GLU A 22 -1.35 16.36 17.70
C GLU A 22 -0.47 17.55 18.12
N PHE A 23 0.67 17.78 17.45
CA PHE A 23 1.60 18.84 17.77
C PHE A 23 1.84 19.81 16.61
N TYR A 24 2.44 19.36 15.50
CA TYR A 24 2.87 20.27 14.44
C TYR A 24 1.71 21.04 13.79
N ILE A 25 0.67 20.37 13.34
CA ILE A 25 -0.43 21.00 12.62
C ILE A 25 -1.15 22.05 13.50
N PRO A 26 -1.58 21.76 14.75
CA PRO A 26 -2.25 22.74 15.61
C PRO A 26 -1.36 23.95 15.93
N VAL A 27 -0.07 23.71 16.20
CA VAL A 27 0.89 24.76 16.53
C VAL A 27 1.18 25.63 15.30
N LEU A 28 1.50 25.05 14.16
CA LEU A 28 1.81 25.80 12.95
C LEU A 28 0.62 26.58 12.40
N LYS A 29 -0.62 26.09 12.56
CA LYS A 29 -1.83 26.83 12.18
C LYS A 29 -1.97 28.19 12.88
N GLN A 30 -1.41 28.34 14.08
CA GLN A 30 -1.48 29.58 14.87
C GLN A 30 -0.16 30.36 14.87
N ALA A 31 0.85 29.85 14.21
CA ALA A 31 2.20 30.42 14.19
C ALA A 31 2.31 31.61 13.25
N VAL A 32 3.17 32.55 13.61
CA VAL A 32 3.69 33.63 12.76
C VAL A 32 5.19 33.49 12.47
N LEU A 33 5.89 32.63 13.22
CA LEU A 33 7.29 32.32 12.97
C LEU A 33 7.57 30.87 13.36
N TYR A 34 8.17 30.11 12.43
CA TYR A 34 8.68 28.78 12.66
C TYR A 34 10.17 28.72 12.36
N GLN A 35 10.98 28.49 13.38
CA GLN A 35 12.43 28.40 13.34
C GLN A 35 12.86 26.97 13.64
N ARG A 36 13.74 26.40 12.81
CA ARG A 36 14.16 25.00 12.93
C ARG A 36 15.64 24.83 12.65
N ALA A 37 16.38 24.29 13.62
CA ALA A 37 17.72 23.75 13.43
C ALA A 37 17.64 22.23 13.35
N VAL A 38 18.12 21.62 12.25
CA VAL A 38 17.98 20.20 11.98
C VAL A 38 19.14 19.63 11.17
N GLY A 39 19.62 18.44 11.56
CA GLY A 39 20.72 17.78 10.86
C GLY A 39 20.36 17.34 9.44
N PHE A 40 19.12 16.87 9.24
CA PHE A 40 18.61 16.43 7.93
C PHE A 40 17.21 16.96 7.68
N PHE A 41 17.00 17.36 6.47
CA PHE A 41 15.75 17.91 5.98
C PHE A 41 15.38 17.25 4.64
N THR A 42 14.14 16.88 4.47
CA THR A 42 13.61 16.41 3.20
C THR A 42 12.37 17.20 2.80
N SER A 43 12.21 17.45 1.51
CA SER A 43 11.01 18.09 0.98
C SER A 43 9.72 17.34 1.34
N GLY A 44 9.79 16.01 1.49
CA GLY A 44 8.66 15.18 1.90
C GLY A 44 8.08 15.51 3.27
N ALA A 45 8.93 15.86 4.25
CA ALA A 45 8.46 16.24 5.57
C ALA A 45 7.59 17.52 5.58
N LEU A 46 7.87 18.47 4.70
CA LEU A 46 7.07 19.69 4.60
C LEU A 46 5.64 19.43 4.13
N ILE A 47 5.41 18.34 3.38
CA ILE A 47 4.08 17.99 2.91
C ILE A 47 3.21 17.50 4.06
N ASP A 48 3.76 16.69 4.94
CA ASP A 48 3.03 16.24 6.13
C ASP A 48 2.62 17.44 7.00
N LEU A 49 3.42 18.50 6.97
CA LEU A 49 3.15 19.74 7.67
C LEU A 49 2.30 20.75 6.88
N THR A 50 1.91 20.45 5.63
CA THR A 50 1.24 21.39 4.72
C THR A 50 0.01 22.05 5.35
N LYS A 51 -0.84 21.28 6.06
CA LYS A 51 -2.04 21.83 6.74
C LYS A 51 -1.65 22.89 7.79
N GLY A 52 -0.57 22.67 8.53
CA GLY A 52 -0.05 23.63 9.50
C GLY A 52 0.60 24.82 8.82
N LEU A 53 1.43 24.58 7.82
CA LEU A 53 2.16 25.61 7.07
C LEU A 53 1.21 26.55 6.30
N ARG A 54 0.07 26.07 5.80
CA ARG A 54 -1.00 26.93 5.25
C ARG A 54 -1.55 27.90 6.29
N GLY A 55 -1.72 27.48 7.55
CA GLY A 55 -2.11 28.37 8.62
C GLY A 55 -1.07 29.45 8.85
N LEU A 56 0.21 29.06 8.92
CA LEU A 56 1.32 29.98 9.09
C LEU A 56 1.42 30.99 7.93
N THR A 57 1.27 30.56 6.67
CA THR A 57 1.29 31.50 5.52
C THR A 57 0.07 32.43 5.52
N ARG A 58 -1.13 31.98 5.92
CA ARG A 58 -2.32 32.84 6.12
C ARG A 58 -2.09 33.91 7.19
N ASN A 59 -1.32 33.58 8.22
CA ASN A 59 -0.92 34.54 9.27
C ASN A 59 0.27 35.44 8.84
N HIS A 60 0.64 35.44 7.55
CA HIS A 60 1.82 36.13 7.01
C HIS A 60 3.12 35.77 7.76
N GLY A 61 3.18 34.56 8.28
CA GLY A 61 4.32 34.05 9.05
C GLY A 61 5.52 33.69 8.20
N LYS A 62 6.66 33.46 8.85
CA LYS A 62 7.92 33.07 8.22
C LYS A 62 8.46 31.76 8.76
N ILE A 63 9.23 31.09 7.93
CA ILE A 63 9.93 29.84 8.25
C ILE A 63 11.43 30.08 8.08
N GLN A 64 12.22 29.73 9.08
CA GLN A 64 13.67 29.87 9.09
C GLN A 64 14.31 28.52 9.42
N PHE A 65 15.02 27.94 8.45
CA PHE A 65 15.68 26.65 8.63
C PHE A 65 17.20 26.80 8.64
N ILE A 66 17.85 26.12 9.58
CA ILE A 66 19.29 25.87 9.59
C ILE A 66 19.47 24.36 9.36
N VAL A 67 20.09 23.99 8.25
CA VAL A 67 20.25 22.60 7.82
C VAL A 67 21.72 22.23 7.67
N SER A 68 22.07 20.94 7.82
CA SER A 68 23.42 20.44 7.58
C SER A 68 23.47 19.62 6.28
N PRO A 69 24.46 19.85 5.39
CA PRO A 69 24.63 19.07 4.19
C PRO A 69 25.29 17.71 4.49
N ARG A 70 24.96 16.68 3.72
CA ARG A 70 25.69 15.41 3.71
C ARG A 70 26.93 15.55 2.83
N LEU A 71 28.10 15.71 3.42
CA LEU A 71 29.38 15.74 2.71
C LEU A 71 29.94 14.31 2.56
N SER A 72 30.30 13.93 1.33
CA SER A 72 31.05 12.70 1.06
C SER A 72 32.54 12.87 1.37
N GLU A 73 33.28 11.77 1.46
CA GLU A 73 34.76 11.81 1.62
C GLU A 73 35.44 12.58 0.48
N GLU A 74 34.88 12.52 -0.73
CA GLU A 74 35.35 13.26 -1.91
C GLU A 74 35.11 14.76 -1.78
N ASP A 75 33.98 15.19 -1.21
CA ASP A 75 33.69 16.59 -0.94
C ASP A 75 34.65 17.16 0.09
N ILE A 76 34.90 16.40 1.17
CA ILE A 76 35.85 16.76 2.23
C ILE A 76 37.27 16.87 1.62
N ALA A 77 37.67 15.93 0.78
CA ALA A 77 38.96 15.98 0.12
C ALA A 77 39.09 17.15 -0.86
N ALA A 78 38.01 17.54 -1.55
CA ALA A 78 37.99 18.69 -2.45
C ALA A 78 38.09 20.02 -1.68
N ILE A 79 37.38 20.15 -0.55
CA ILE A 79 37.50 21.33 0.35
C ILE A 79 38.94 21.45 0.86
N ASN A 80 39.56 20.35 1.28
CA ASN A 80 40.94 20.33 1.75
C ASN A 80 41.97 20.69 0.65
N LYS A 81 41.62 20.50 -0.63
CA LYS A 81 42.44 20.92 -1.78
C LYS A 81 42.24 22.39 -2.19
N GLY A 82 41.44 23.15 -1.45
CA GLY A 82 41.24 24.58 -1.67
C GLY A 82 40.21 24.93 -2.73
N TYR A 83 39.33 24.02 -3.11
CA TYR A 83 38.18 24.35 -3.93
C TYR A 83 37.17 25.20 -3.13
N GLU A 84 36.41 26.06 -3.81
CA GLU A 84 35.44 26.93 -3.13
C GLU A 84 34.39 26.11 -2.39
N GLN A 85 34.32 26.28 -1.06
CA GLN A 85 33.41 25.55 -0.17
C GLN A 85 31.95 25.68 -0.61
N LYS A 86 31.54 26.86 -1.08
CA LYS A 86 30.17 27.14 -1.55
C LYS A 86 29.72 26.27 -2.71
N GLU A 87 30.63 25.99 -3.66
CA GLU A 87 30.30 25.13 -4.80
C GLU A 87 30.17 23.66 -4.41
N ILE A 88 31.00 23.19 -3.46
CA ILE A 88 30.97 21.81 -3.00
C ILE A 88 29.74 21.56 -2.14
N ILE A 89 29.39 22.48 -1.25
CA ILE A 89 28.19 22.43 -0.45
C ILE A 89 26.94 22.48 -1.33
N GLY A 90 26.94 23.33 -2.37
CA GLY A 90 25.89 23.38 -3.37
C GLY A 90 25.70 22.04 -4.08
N ARG A 91 26.80 21.37 -4.49
CA ARG A 91 26.77 20.04 -5.11
C ARG A 91 26.32 18.95 -4.15
N ALA A 92 26.72 18.98 -2.88
CA ALA A 92 26.29 18.04 -1.86
C ALA A 92 24.77 18.13 -1.60
N LEU A 93 24.26 19.35 -1.47
CA LEU A 93 22.81 19.58 -1.35
C LEU A 93 22.04 19.16 -2.61
N MET A 94 22.60 19.37 -3.80
CA MET A 94 22.00 18.94 -5.08
C MET A 94 21.86 17.42 -5.18
N ARG A 95 22.71 16.63 -4.56
CA ARG A 95 22.59 15.16 -4.53
C ARG A 95 21.39 14.69 -3.70
N ASP A 96 21.06 15.41 -2.64
CA ASP A 96 19.90 15.11 -1.79
C ASP A 96 18.56 15.54 -2.45
N PHE A 97 18.62 16.43 -3.46
CA PHE A 97 17.50 16.86 -4.29
C PHE A 97 17.52 16.14 -5.64
N LYS A 98 17.02 14.92 -5.68
CA LYS A 98 16.85 14.16 -6.93
C LYS A 98 15.83 14.84 -7.86
N GLU A 99 15.96 14.60 -9.15
CA GLU A 99 14.89 14.96 -10.09
C GLU A 99 13.63 14.15 -9.76
N PRO A 100 12.44 14.80 -9.81
CA PRO A 100 11.20 14.11 -9.45
C PRO A 100 10.94 12.95 -10.42
N GLU A 101 10.75 11.76 -9.87
CA GLU A 101 10.45 10.55 -10.64
C GLU A 101 8.94 10.41 -10.92
N ASN A 102 8.11 11.21 -10.24
CA ASN A 102 6.66 11.19 -10.38
C ASN A 102 6.04 12.56 -10.04
N TYR A 103 4.78 12.74 -10.42
CA TYR A 103 4.04 13.98 -10.19
C TYR A 103 3.95 14.39 -8.71
N TYR A 104 3.90 13.43 -7.80
CA TYR A 104 3.85 13.68 -6.36
C TYR A 104 5.16 14.31 -5.84
N GLU A 105 6.30 13.82 -6.29
CA GLU A 105 7.61 14.42 -5.96
C GLU A 105 7.78 15.79 -6.62
N GLU A 106 7.25 15.95 -7.83
CA GLU A 106 7.22 17.23 -8.54
C GLU A 106 6.39 18.28 -7.78
N GLU A 107 5.22 17.92 -7.25
CA GLU A 107 4.41 18.79 -6.38
C GLU A 107 5.12 19.16 -5.08
N ARG A 108 5.86 18.24 -4.49
CA ARG A 108 6.67 18.50 -3.31
C ARG A 108 7.72 19.58 -3.54
N LEU A 109 8.46 19.43 -4.62
CA LEU A 109 9.48 20.39 -5.01
C LEU A 109 8.88 21.74 -5.39
N ASN A 110 7.74 21.73 -6.05
CA ASN A 110 7.00 22.91 -6.44
C ASN A 110 6.45 23.70 -5.22
N PHE A 111 5.95 23.01 -4.18
CA PHE A 111 5.55 23.65 -2.93
C PHE A 111 6.74 24.28 -2.20
N LEU A 112 7.89 23.59 -2.16
CA LEU A 112 9.11 24.13 -1.60
C LEU A 112 9.59 25.37 -2.37
N ALA A 113 9.55 25.31 -3.70
CA ALA A 113 9.87 26.43 -4.58
C ALA A 113 8.99 27.65 -4.28
N TYR A 114 7.67 27.44 -4.14
CA TYR A 114 6.71 28.48 -3.79
C TYR A 114 7.05 29.14 -2.45
N LEU A 115 7.32 28.34 -1.40
CA LEU A 115 7.65 28.89 -0.07
C LEU A 115 8.94 29.74 -0.09
N ILE A 116 9.93 29.33 -0.89
CA ILE A 116 11.20 30.05 -1.03
C ILE A 116 11.01 31.35 -1.83
N GLU A 117 10.31 31.29 -2.95
CA GLU A 117 10.13 32.41 -3.87
C GLU A 117 9.25 33.52 -3.28
N GLU A 118 8.14 33.13 -2.62
CA GLU A 118 7.27 34.09 -1.93
C GLU A 118 7.88 34.61 -0.61
N GLY A 119 9.10 34.14 -0.26
CA GLY A 119 9.81 34.59 0.94
C GLY A 119 9.21 34.11 2.26
N PHE A 120 8.38 33.06 2.22
CA PHE A 120 7.91 32.40 3.44
C PHE A 120 8.97 31.53 4.07
N LEU A 121 9.84 30.89 3.27
CA LEU A 121 10.91 30.00 3.75
C LEU A 121 12.28 30.58 3.39
N ASP A 122 13.10 30.77 4.43
CA ASP A 122 14.52 31.08 4.31
C ASP A 122 15.35 29.93 4.91
N ILE A 123 16.38 29.50 4.18
CA ILE A 123 17.25 28.39 4.57
C ILE A 123 18.68 28.85 4.67
N LYS A 124 19.35 28.47 5.75
CA LYS A 124 20.79 28.61 5.95
C LYS A 124 21.43 27.24 6.13
N VAL A 125 22.70 27.15 5.75
CA VAL A 125 23.45 25.88 5.80
C VAL A 125 24.55 26.02 6.85
N ALA A 126 24.52 25.16 7.87
CA ALA A 126 25.52 25.11 8.92
C ALA A 126 26.46 23.92 8.72
N PHE A 127 27.76 24.14 8.91
CA PHE A 127 28.78 23.08 8.93
C PHE A 127 29.95 23.44 9.84
N THR A 128 30.62 22.43 10.34
CA THR A 128 31.81 22.59 11.19
C THR A 128 33.04 22.81 10.31
N PRO A 129 33.86 23.88 10.50
CA PRO A 129 35.10 24.09 9.76
C PRO A 129 36.04 22.91 9.95
N LEU A 130 36.60 22.38 8.85
CA LEU A 130 37.48 21.19 8.85
C LEU A 130 38.74 21.34 9.71
N GLN A 131 39.12 22.56 10.11
CA GLN A 131 40.28 22.82 10.97
C GLN A 131 40.02 22.52 12.45
N LYS A 132 38.74 22.41 12.90
CA LYS A 132 38.39 22.26 14.31
C LYS A 132 37.88 20.85 14.70
N ALA A 133 37.17 20.12 13.81
CA ALA A 133 36.74 18.74 14.03
C ALA A 133 36.10 18.12 12.76
N THR A 134 36.09 16.80 12.64
CA THR A 134 35.35 16.04 11.61
C THR A 134 33.89 15.78 11.99
N GLY A 135 33.21 16.74 12.62
CA GLY A 135 31.84 16.61 13.12
C GLY A 135 30.81 17.23 12.14
N MET A 136 29.63 16.62 12.01
CA MET A 136 28.47 17.22 11.36
C MET A 136 27.68 18.05 12.38
N TYR A 137 27.14 19.19 11.96
CA TYR A 137 26.11 19.88 12.72
C TYR A 137 24.86 19.01 12.79
N HIS A 138 24.43 18.63 13.97
CA HIS A 138 23.38 17.64 14.17
C HIS A 138 22.38 18.01 15.27
N GLU A 139 22.09 19.28 15.40
CA GLU A 139 21.12 19.79 16.34
C GLU A 139 19.67 19.50 15.87
N LYS A 140 18.73 19.40 16.78
CA LYS A 140 17.32 19.15 16.51
C LYS A 140 16.45 20.01 17.43
N VAL A 141 16.40 21.29 17.13
CA VAL A 141 15.66 22.29 17.89
C VAL A 141 14.63 22.95 17.00
N GLY A 142 13.41 23.10 17.50
CA GLY A 142 12.33 23.85 16.85
C GLY A 142 11.77 24.91 17.79
N ILE A 143 11.50 26.08 17.25
CA ILE A 143 10.91 27.23 17.98
C ILE A 143 9.74 27.74 17.15
N VAL A 144 8.58 27.86 17.78
CA VAL A 144 7.38 28.38 17.12
C VAL A 144 6.83 29.54 17.93
N THR A 145 6.48 30.63 17.26
CA THR A 145 5.98 31.85 17.90
C THR A 145 4.59 32.20 17.36
N ASP A 146 3.64 32.52 18.24
CA ASP A 146 2.31 33.01 17.87
C ASP A 146 2.25 34.55 17.75
N GLU A 147 1.14 35.12 17.28
CA GLU A 147 0.93 36.56 17.15
C GLU A 147 1.04 37.32 18.49
N ASN A 148 0.84 36.66 19.61
CA ASN A 148 0.94 37.25 20.93
C ASN A 148 2.38 37.21 21.53
N GLY A 149 3.33 36.68 20.77
CA GLY A 149 4.71 36.49 21.20
C GLY A 149 4.91 35.31 22.15
N ASN A 150 3.92 34.44 22.34
CA ASN A 150 4.12 33.18 23.07
C ASN A 150 4.99 32.25 22.25
N LYS A 151 5.95 31.60 22.89
CA LYS A 151 6.89 30.70 22.23
C LYS A 151 6.75 29.28 22.74
N ILE A 152 6.79 28.33 21.80
CA ILE A 152 6.95 26.91 22.06
C ILE A 152 8.31 26.50 21.51
N VAL A 153 9.13 25.88 22.34
CA VAL A 153 10.40 25.28 21.97
C VAL A 153 10.28 23.78 22.11
N PHE A 154 10.78 23.04 21.13
CA PHE A 154 10.86 21.60 21.22
C PHE A 154 12.21 21.09 20.73
N THR A 155 12.70 20.05 21.40
CA THR A 155 13.96 19.38 21.09
C THR A 155 13.84 17.88 21.33
N GLY A 156 14.68 17.10 20.67
CA GLY A 156 14.66 15.65 20.80
C GLY A 156 15.43 14.95 19.69
N SER A 157 15.04 13.74 19.36
CA SER A 157 15.69 12.96 18.29
C SER A 157 15.10 13.24 16.89
N LEU A 158 13.95 13.90 16.78
CA LEU A 158 13.15 14.06 15.58
C LEU A 158 13.80 14.96 14.52
N ASN A 159 14.08 14.43 13.34
CA ASN A 159 14.45 15.19 12.13
C ASN A 159 13.23 15.56 11.31
N GLU A 160 13.35 16.56 10.44
CA GLU A 160 12.34 16.88 9.43
C GLU A 160 12.45 15.93 8.23
N THR A 161 12.13 14.68 8.45
CA THR A 161 12.11 13.62 7.43
C THR A 161 10.88 12.75 7.59
N ILE A 162 10.35 12.19 6.49
CA ILE A 162 9.22 11.25 6.49
C ILE A 162 9.48 10.09 7.45
N ASN A 163 10.68 9.53 7.41
CA ASN A 163 11.05 8.40 8.29
C ASN A 163 11.05 8.79 9.78
N ALA A 164 11.40 10.03 10.12
CA ALA A 164 11.37 10.49 11.50
C ALA A 164 9.93 10.68 12.01
N PHE A 165 9.01 11.11 11.16
CA PHE A 165 7.61 11.29 11.54
C PHE A 165 6.83 9.99 11.66
N HIS A 166 7.11 8.99 10.81
CA HIS A 166 6.23 7.84 10.63
C HIS A 166 6.89 6.47 10.85
N VAL A 167 8.21 6.37 10.73
CA VAL A 167 8.91 5.06 10.74
C VAL A 167 9.76 4.88 11.99
N ASN A 168 10.50 5.93 12.41
CA ASN A 168 11.43 5.83 13.51
C ASN A 168 10.75 6.05 14.86
N SER A 169 11.27 5.39 15.90
CA SER A 169 10.89 5.66 17.28
C SER A 169 11.59 6.91 17.79
N GLU A 170 10.98 8.07 17.54
CA GLU A 170 11.51 9.38 17.91
C GLU A 170 10.75 9.99 19.07
N SER A 171 11.33 11.02 19.69
CA SER A 171 10.67 11.74 20.76
C SER A 171 11.03 13.22 20.77
N ILE A 172 10.09 14.06 21.23
CA ILE A 172 10.31 15.48 21.47
C ILE A 172 9.87 15.86 22.88
N VAL A 173 10.63 16.76 23.50
CA VAL A 173 10.28 17.46 24.74
C VAL A 173 9.87 18.88 24.37
N VAL A 174 8.77 19.35 24.94
CA VAL A 174 8.15 20.64 24.63
C VAL A 174 8.27 21.58 25.82
N PHE A 175 8.83 22.77 25.59
CA PHE A 175 8.96 23.87 26.55
C PHE A 175 8.08 25.04 26.12
N LYS A 176 7.43 25.69 27.07
CA LYS A 176 6.46 26.75 26.80
C LYS A 176 6.89 28.04 27.52
N SER A 177 6.90 29.17 26.82
CA SER A 177 7.37 30.46 27.37
C SER A 177 6.51 31.04 28.51
N TRP A 178 5.32 30.54 28.70
CA TRP A 178 4.35 30.94 29.73
C TRP A 178 4.31 30.00 30.94
N GLU A 179 5.14 28.94 30.94
CA GLU A 179 5.30 28.02 32.06
C GLU A 179 6.68 28.22 32.77
N GLU A 180 6.99 27.40 33.75
CA GLU A 180 8.26 27.40 34.48
C GLU A 180 9.49 27.22 33.58
N SER A 181 9.30 26.70 32.37
CA SER A 181 10.32 26.46 31.35
C SER A 181 10.77 27.72 30.59
N LYS A 182 10.29 28.92 30.95
CA LYS A 182 10.58 30.16 30.20
C LYS A 182 12.10 30.44 30.04
N ALA A 183 12.89 30.18 31.05
CA ALA A 183 14.35 30.39 30.98
C ALA A 183 15.02 29.54 29.89
N TYR A 184 14.59 28.27 29.76
CA TYR A 184 15.05 27.37 28.68
C TYR A 184 14.65 27.89 27.30
N VAL A 185 13.41 28.40 27.18
CA VAL A 185 12.90 28.98 25.92
C VAL A 185 13.73 30.19 25.52
N ASP A 186 14.03 31.08 26.46
CA ASP A 186 14.80 32.31 26.21
C ASP A 186 16.27 32.01 25.83
N ASP A 187 16.89 31.00 26.44
CA ASP A 187 18.26 30.60 26.14
C ASP A 187 18.33 29.94 24.74
N ILE A 188 17.49 28.99 24.45
CA ILE A 188 17.45 28.29 23.14
C ILE A 188 17.11 29.27 21.99
N GLN A 189 16.21 30.22 22.23
CA GLN A 189 15.93 31.28 21.27
C GLN A 189 17.15 32.12 20.96
N ARG A 190 17.89 32.51 21.98
CA ARG A 190 19.12 33.32 21.85
C ARG A 190 20.18 32.58 21.06
N ASP A 191 20.38 31.30 21.36
CA ASP A 191 21.36 30.48 20.67
C ASP A 191 20.98 30.32 19.19
N PHE A 192 19.69 30.09 18.87
CA PHE A 192 19.24 30.05 17.49
C PHE A 192 19.44 31.38 16.75
N GLU A 193 19.18 32.53 17.40
CA GLU A 193 19.37 33.84 16.81
C GLU A 193 20.85 34.13 16.53
N GLN A 194 21.77 33.73 17.44
CA GLN A 194 23.19 33.83 17.22
C GLN A 194 23.67 33.03 16.01
N LEU A 195 23.20 31.81 15.89
CA LEU A 195 23.46 30.97 14.71
C LEU A 195 22.88 31.62 13.46
N TRP A 196 21.63 32.07 13.49
CA TRP A 196 20.97 32.69 12.37
C TRP A 196 21.71 33.94 11.89
N ASP A 197 22.21 34.75 12.79
CA ASP A 197 22.96 36.00 12.51
C ASP A 197 24.44 35.79 12.23
N LYS A 198 24.89 34.51 12.11
CA LYS A 198 26.28 34.15 11.80
C LYS A 198 27.27 34.64 12.86
N GLN A 199 26.87 34.65 14.13
CA GLN A 199 27.68 35.12 15.27
C GLN A 199 28.30 33.96 16.07
N ASP A 200 28.32 32.76 15.54
CA ASP A 200 28.95 31.60 16.18
C ASP A 200 30.40 31.45 15.70
N ASP A 201 31.33 31.29 16.65
CA ASP A 201 32.76 31.18 16.38
C ASP A 201 33.21 29.75 15.99
N ASP A 202 32.34 28.74 16.20
CA ASP A 202 32.65 27.34 16.02
C ASP A 202 31.98 26.73 14.76
N LEU A 203 30.98 27.41 14.20
CA LEU A 203 30.23 26.98 13.02
C LEU A 203 30.31 28.01 11.89
N GLU A 204 30.47 27.54 10.67
CA GLU A 204 30.28 28.37 9.50
C GLU A 204 28.82 28.25 8.99
N ILE A 205 28.17 29.41 8.86
CA ILE A 205 26.79 29.54 8.38
C ILE A 205 26.79 30.21 7.03
N LEU A 206 26.29 29.50 5.99
CA LEU A 206 26.14 30.03 4.65
C LEU A 206 24.66 30.23 4.31
N ASP A 207 24.40 31.25 3.50
CA ASP A 207 23.07 31.41 2.89
C ASP A 207 22.83 30.31 1.87
N PHE A 208 21.59 29.94 1.69
CA PHE A 208 21.20 28.89 0.76
C PHE A 208 21.74 29.17 -0.65
N PRO A 209 22.43 28.22 -1.32
CA PRO A 209 23.14 28.48 -2.57
C PRO A 209 22.22 29.01 -3.66
N LYS A 210 22.66 30.08 -4.35
CA LYS A 210 21.90 30.72 -5.40
C LYS A 210 21.54 29.77 -6.54
N VAL A 211 22.43 28.84 -6.89
CA VAL A 211 22.21 27.80 -7.91
C VAL A 211 21.02 26.90 -7.59
N LEU A 212 20.77 26.60 -6.31
CA LEU A 212 19.62 25.84 -5.87
C LEU A 212 18.33 26.67 -5.96
N LYS A 213 18.38 27.95 -5.61
CA LYS A 213 17.24 28.86 -5.78
C LYS A 213 16.83 28.94 -7.25
N GLU A 214 17.76 29.15 -8.17
CA GLU A 214 17.52 29.18 -9.61
C GLU A 214 16.92 27.85 -10.14
N LYS A 215 17.34 26.70 -9.60
CA LYS A 215 16.77 25.40 -9.97
C LYS A 215 15.31 25.25 -9.48
N PHE A 216 14.99 25.73 -8.30
CA PHE A 216 13.62 25.72 -7.78
C PHE A 216 12.71 26.69 -8.56
N GLU A 217 13.21 27.86 -8.97
CA GLU A 217 12.48 28.80 -9.83
C GLU A 217 12.06 28.16 -11.16
N VAL A 218 12.92 27.32 -11.75
CA VAL A 218 12.62 26.59 -13.01
C VAL A 218 11.57 25.49 -12.79
N MET A 219 11.47 24.94 -11.59
CA MET A 219 10.50 23.87 -11.25
C MET A 219 9.11 24.40 -10.93
N ARG A 220 8.94 25.71 -10.76
CA ARG A 220 7.65 26.33 -10.43
C ARG A 220 6.68 26.24 -11.62
N LYS A 221 5.50 25.67 -11.36
CA LYS A 221 4.37 25.70 -12.29
C LYS A 221 3.30 26.68 -11.80
N PRO A 222 2.66 27.48 -12.70
CA PRO A 222 1.67 28.49 -12.33
C PRO A 222 0.39 27.96 -11.67
N ASP A 223 0.08 26.69 -11.81
CA ASP A 223 -1.18 26.07 -11.37
C ASP A 223 -1.31 25.85 -9.85
N LEU A 224 -0.33 26.26 -9.06
CA LEU A 224 -0.38 26.14 -7.60
C LEU A 224 -1.40 27.05 -6.93
N ASP A 225 -1.81 28.12 -7.56
CA ASP A 225 -2.88 28.97 -7.05
C ASP A 225 -4.20 28.20 -6.89
N ASP A 226 -4.47 27.19 -7.75
CA ASP A 226 -5.64 26.33 -7.65
C ASP A 226 -5.48 25.26 -6.54
N PHE A 227 -4.27 24.76 -6.29
CA PHE A 227 -3.98 23.86 -5.16
C PHE A 227 -4.25 24.52 -3.80
N PHE A 228 -3.92 25.81 -3.67
CA PHE A 228 -4.20 26.58 -2.44
C PHE A 228 -5.62 27.09 -2.35
N LYS A 229 -6.35 27.22 -3.46
CA LYS A 229 -7.73 27.70 -3.54
C LYS A 229 -8.77 26.59 -3.48
N SER A 230 -8.39 25.32 -3.69
CA SER A 230 -9.33 24.23 -3.59
C SER A 230 -9.79 24.05 -2.13
N GLU A 231 -10.98 24.52 -1.82
CA GLU A 231 -11.70 24.35 -0.55
C GLU A 231 -12.11 22.88 -0.26
N SER A 232 -11.59 21.92 -0.99
CA SER A 232 -11.98 20.50 -0.89
C SER A 232 -11.29 19.72 0.24
N PHE A 233 -10.52 20.35 1.12
CA PHE A 233 -10.31 19.82 2.45
C PHE A 233 -11.44 20.33 3.33
N VAL A 234 -12.56 19.61 3.31
CA VAL A 234 -13.66 19.77 4.26
C VAL A 234 -13.05 19.82 5.65
N GLU A 235 -13.26 20.94 6.34
CA GLU A 235 -13.19 20.97 7.77
C GLU A 235 -14.16 19.91 8.25
N GLU A 236 -13.68 18.79 8.79
CA GLU A 236 -14.50 18.00 9.69
C GLU A 236 -14.83 18.95 10.84
N ASP A 237 -16.05 19.45 10.80
CA ASP A 237 -16.65 20.20 11.91
C ASP A 237 -16.50 19.34 13.17
N ASP A 238 -15.66 19.81 14.10
CA ASP A 238 -15.71 19.43 15.50
C ASP A 238 -17.03 19.94 16.11
N ASN A 239 -18.13 19.30 15.76
CA ASN A 239 -19.34 19.35 16.57
C ASN A 239 -19.18 18.26 17.64
N PRO A 240 -19.18 18.62 18.93
CA PRO A 240 -19.26 17.62 19.97
C PRO A 240 -20.64 16.97 19.87
N ALA A 241 -20.67 15.77 19.29
CA ALA A 241 -21.83 14.90 19.39
C ALA A 241 -22.09 14.61 20.87
N GLU A 242 -23.36 14.73 21.27
CA GLU A 242 -23.85 14.41 22.60
C GLU A 242 -23.26 13.06 23.07
N GLU A 243 -22.76 13.02 24.29
CA GLU A 243 -22.26 11.83 24.96
C GLU A 243 -23.38 10.80 25.11
N GLU A 244 -23.60 9.96 24.10
CA GLU A 244 -24.19 8.66 24.32
C GLU A 244 -23.16 7.80 25.09
N SER A 245 -23.60 7.20 26.18
CA SER A 245 -22.79 6.34 27.03
C SER A 245 -22.09 5.26 26.17
N ILE A 246 -20.78 5.45 25.93
CA ILE A 246 -19.94 4.51 25.20
C ILE A 246 -19.93 3.20 25.97
N PRO A 247 -20.36 2.04 25.39
CA PRO A 247 -20.23 0.75 26.02
C PRO A 247 -18.75 0.50 26.36
N ASP A 248 -18.47 -0.25 27.43
CA ASP A 248 -17.12 -0.57 27.88
C ASP A 248 -16.20 -0.95 26.69
N ARG A 249 -15.14 -0.18 26.50
CA ARG A 249 -14.23 -0.31 25.37
C ARG A 249 -13.60 -1.70 25.36
N GLY A 250 -13.78 -2.46 24.27
CA GLY A 250 -13.27 -3.82 24.11
C GLY A 250 -14.35 -4.90 24.01
N ILE A 251 -15.61 -4.57 24.25
CA ILE A 251 -16.75 -5.49 24.08
C ILE A 251 -17.23 -5.43 22.63
N PRO A 252 -17.30 -6.58 21.90
CA PRO A 252 -17.83 -6.62 20.55
C PRO A 252 -19.22 -6.04 20.45
N HIS A 253 -19.37 -4.95 19.68
CA HIS A 253 -20.62 -4.25 19.51
C HIS A 253 -20.67 -3.56 18.12
N THR A 254 -21.84 -3.48 17.55
CA THR A 254 -22.08 -2.74 16.31
C THR A 254 -22.49 -1.30 16.64
N SER A 255 -21.84 -0.30 16.04
CA SER A 255 -22.18 1.11 16.27
C SER A 255 -23.63 1.40 15.87
N SER A 256 -24.31 2.29 16.60
CA SER A 256 -25.66 2.73 16.30
C SER A 256 -25.73 3.32 14.88
N GLY A 257 -26.57 2.72 14.02
CA GLY A 257 -26.74 3.15 12.61
C GLY A 257 -26.00 2.28 11.59
N PHE A 258 -25.22 1.29 12.00
CA PHE A 258 -24.67 0.31 11.06
C PHE A 258 -25.71 -0.78 10.77
N ASP A 259 -26.15 -0.89 9.51
CA ASP A 259 -27.12 -1.92 9.09
C ASP A 259 -26.49 -2.92 8.11
N PHE A 260 -26.49 -4.18 8.53
CA PHE A 260 -26.06 -5.27 7.67
C PHE A 260 -27.04 -5.47 6.51
N ARG A 261 -26.52 -5.78 5.35
CA ARG A 261 -27.32 -6.17 4.19
C ARG A 261 -27.99 -7.52 4.46
N GLU A 262 -29.14 -7.78 3.82
CA GLU A 262 -29.93 -9.01 4.05
C GLU A 262 -29.08 -10.28 3.89
N TYR A 263 -28.32 -10.41 2.78
CA TYR A 263 -27.46 -11.57 2.57
C TYR A 263 -26.36 -11.74 3.64
N GLN A 264 -25.95 -10.66 4.32
CA GLN A 264 -24.99 -10.74 5.43
C GLN A 264 -25.66 -11.26 6.69
N LYS A 265 -26.90 -10.80 6.94
CA LYS A 265 -27.72 -11.30 8.05
C LYS A 265 -28.03 -12.77 7.87
N ASP A 266 -28.48 -13.16 6.67
CA ASP A 266 -28.75 -14.55 6.31
C ASP A 266 -27.53 -15.46 6.52
N ALA A 267 -26.33 -14.98 6.11
CA ALA A 267 -25.07 -15.72 6.30
C ALA A 267 -24.73 -15.95 7.78
N ILE A 268 -24.94 -14.92 8.62
CA ILE A 268 -24.69 -14.99 10.06
C ILE A 268 -25.68 -15.93 10.74
N GLU A 269 -26.96 -15.87 10.40
CA GLU A 269 -28.00 -16.74 10.92
C GLU A 269 -27.76 -18.21 10.52
N GLU A 270 -27.41 -18.47 9.26
CA GLU A 270 -27.08 -19.80 8.76
C GLU A 270 -25.87 -20.38 9.49
N TRP A 271 -24.84 -19.55 9.72
CA TRP A 271 -23.66 -19.95 10.49
C TRP A 271 -24.01 -20.30 11.96
N ALA A 272 -24.93 -19.55 12.57
CA ALA A 272 -25.41 -19.85 13.91
C ALA A 272 -26.18 -21.18 13.96
N GLN A 273 -26.99 -21.50 12.92
CA GLN A 273 -27.70 -22.77 12.81
C GLN A 273 -26.78 -23.98 12.63
N HIS A 274 -25.54 -23.75 12.13
CA HIS A 274 -24.50 -24.77 11.99
C HIS A 274 -23.54 -24.81 13.20
N ASP A 275 -24.05 -24.56 14.40
CA ASP A 275 -23.26 -24.57 15.65
C ASP A 275 -22.02 -23.66 15.60
N TYR A 276 -22.12 -22.54 14.88
CA TYR A 276 -21.04 -21.57 14.69
C TYR A 276 -19.80 -22.16 14.00
N ARG A 277 -20.03 -23.04 13.02
CA ARG A 277 -19.01 -23.59 12.12
C ARG A 277 -19.46 -23.42 10.68
N GLY A 278 -18.64 -22.74 9.88
CA GLY A 278 -19.03 -22.55 8.50
C GLY A 278 -18.04 -21.72 7.68
N ILE A 279 -18.42 -21.59 6.41
CA ILE A 279 -17.61 -20.92 5.38
C ILE A 279 -18.48 -19.84 4.75
N PHE A 280 -17.97 -18.62 4.74
CA PHE A 280 -18.52 -17.51 3.94
C PHE A 280 -17.74 -17.40 2.64
N ASP A 281 -18.29 -18.01 1.58
CA ASP A 281 -17.75 -17.96 0.23
C ASP A 281 -18.34 -16.74 -0.50
N MET A 282 -17.63 -15.62 -0.42
CA MET A 282 -18.13 -14.33 -0.87
C MET A 282 -17.11 -13.63 -1.77
N ALA A 283 -17.56 -13.09 -2.91
CA ALA A 283 -16.72 -12.36 -3.85
C ALA A 283 -16.01 -11.16 -3.19
N THR A 284 -14.85 -10.78 -3.73
CA THR A 284 -14.11 -9.61 -3.26
C THR A 284 -14.92 -8.32 -3.45
N GLY A 285 -14.97 -7.49 -2.41
CA GLY A 285 -15.72 -6.22 -2.44
C GLY A 285 -17.18 -6.31 -2.00
N THR A 286 -17.66 -7.48 -1.60
CA THR A 286 -19.04 -7.68 -1.10
C THR A 286 -19.19 -7.50 0.41
N GLY A 287 -18.11 -7.16 1.13
CA GLY A 287 -18.14 -6.89 2.56
C GLY A 287 -17.89 -8.11 3.44
N LYS A 288 -17.04 -9.05 3.00
CA LYS A 288 -16.63 -10.24 3.79
C LYS A 288 -16.19 -9.90 5.21
N THR A 289 -15.29 -8.89 5.37
CA THR A 289 -14.77 -8.46 6.67
C THR A 289 -15.89 -8.04 7.62
N TYR A 290 -16.79 -7.19 7.14
CA TYR A 290 -17.95 -6.73 7.93
C TYR A 290 -18.90 -7.88 8.28
N THR A 291 -19.14 -8.81 7.35
CA THR A 291 -19.96 -10.00 7.63
C THR A 291 -19.29 -10.87 8.71
N GLY A 292 -17.97 -11.05 8.62
CA GLY A 292 -17.20 -11.79 9.64
C GLY A 292 -17.23 -11.11 11.01
N LEU A 293 -17.08 -9.78 11.07
CA LEU A 293 -17.18 -9.03 12.32
C LEU A 293 -18.60 -9.01 12.87
N GLY A 294 -19.63 -8.94 12.01
CA GLY A 294 -21.01 -9.13 12.42
C GLY A 294 -21.27 -10.50 13.04
N ALA A 295 -20.67 -11.55 12.49
CA ALA A 295 -20.71 -12.89 13.07
C ALA A 295 -20.03 -12.95 14.45
N VAL A 296 -18.92 -12.24 14.64
CA VAL A 296 -18.26 -12.11 15.96
C VAL A 296 -19.19 -11.46 16.98
N VAL A 297 -19.82 -10.33 16.60
CA VAL A 297 -20.78 -9.62 17.49
C VAL A 297 -21.95 -10.52 17.85
N HIS A 298 -22.57 -11.16 16.85
CA HIS A 298 -23.71 -12.06 17.06
C HIS A 298 -23.36 -13.20 18.01
N LEU A 299 -22.22 -13.86 17.82
CA LEU A 299 -21.75 -14.92 18.70
C LEU A 299 -21.48 -14.42 20.13
N TYR A 300 -20.85 -13.25 20.29
CA TYR A 300 -20.60 -12.66 21.60
C TYR A 300 -21.90 -12.28 22.32
N GLU A 301 -22.87 -11.72 21.61
CA GLU A 301 -24.17 -11.36 22.17
C GLU A 301 -24.92 -12.59 22.71
N GLU A 302 -24.76 -13.73 22.08
CA GLU A 302 -25.38 -14.98 22.56
C GLU A 302 -24.59 -15.61 23.71
N LYS A 303 -23.26 -15.69 23.61
CA LYS A 303 -22.43 -16.45 24.56
C LYS A 303 -21.90 -15.61 25.72
N LYS A 304 -21.78 -14.29 25.58
CA LYS A 304 -21.25 -13.32 26.55
C LYS A 304 -19.81 -13.55 26.99
N ARG A 305 -19.18 -14.61 26.51
CA ARG A 305 -17.79 -14.98 26.78
C ARG A 305 -17.15 -15.52 25.51
N LEU A 306 -16.08 -14.87 25.01
CA LEU A 306 -15.49 -15.23 23.73
C LEU A 306 -14.04 -14.76 23.57
N ALA A 307 -13.12 -15.69 23.35
CA ALA A 307 -11.78 -15.42 22.84
C ALA A 307 -11.83 -15.36 21.30
N ILE A 308 -11.46 -14.22 20.71
CA ILE A 308 -11.57 -13.95 19.28
C ILE A 308 -10.18 -14.00 18.67
N ILE A 309 -9.93 -14.95 17.77
CA ILE A 309 -8.66 -15.12 17.07
C ILE A 309 -8.89 -14.91 15.59
N ILE A 310 -8.32 -13.83 15.03
CA ILE A 310 -8.44 -13.47 13.62
C ILE A 310 -7.10 -13.68 12.94
N VAL A 311 -7.09 -14.45 11.85
CA VAL A 311 -5.87 -14.77 11.11
C VAL A 311 -5.98 -14.30 9.67
N CYS A 312 -5.04 -13.47 9.25
CA CYS A 312 -4.96 -12.90 7.91
C CYS A 312 -3.69 -13.38 7.20
N PRO A 313 -3.64 -13.43 5.86
CA PRO A 313 -2.44 -13.89 5.16
C PRO A 313 -1.22 -12.98 5.34
N TYR A 314 -1.40 -11.65 5.39
CA TYR A 314 -0.32 -10.66 5.32
C TYR A 314 -0.49 -9.52 6.32
N GLN A 315 0.62 -8.81 6.62
CA GLN A 315 0.66 -7.72 7.61
C GLN A 315 -0.28 -6.56 7.29
N HIS A 316 -0.31 -6.09 6.05
CA HIS A 316 -1.18 -4.98 5.63
C HIS A 316 -2.68 -5.32 5.71
N LEU A 317 -3.05 -6.61 5.56
CA LEU A 317 -4.43 -7.06 5.82
C LEU A 317 -4.75 -7.06 7.31
N VAL A 318 -3.77 -7.41 8.15
CA VAL A 318 -3.94 -7.27 9.61
C VAL A 318 -4.21 -5.81 9.98
N GLU A 319 -3.47 -4.86 9.41
CA GLU A 319 -3.67 -3.42 9.67
C GLU A 319 -5.08 -2.97 9.24
N GLN A 320 -5.54 -3.39 8.08
CA GLN A 320 -6.90 -3.11 7.62
C GLN A 320 -7.97 -3.74 8.53
N TRP A 321 -7.76 -4.99 8.95
CA TRP A 321 -8.66 -5.64 9.90
C TRP A 321 -8.71 -4.91 11.24
N VAL A 322 -7.60 -4.35 11.72
CA VAL A 322 -7.55 -3.56 12.96
C VAL A 322 -8.48 -2.36 12.89
N GLU A 323 -8.44 -1.60 11.78
CA GLU A 323 -9.34 -0.45 11.57
C GLU A 323 -10.82 -0.89 11.63
N ASP A 324 -11.16 -1.98 10.93
CA ASP A 324 -12.51 -2.53 10.94
C ASP A 324 -12.91 -3.11 12.32
N ILE A 325 -12.00 -3.79 13.04
CA ILE A 325 -12.20 -4.33 14.39
C ILE A 325 -12.52 -3.20 15.40
N GLU A 326 -11.80 -2.08 15.30
CA GLU A 326 -12.01 -0.91 16.17
C GLU A 326 -13.39 -0.28 15.95
N LEU A 327 -13.91 -0.28 14.71
CA LEU A 327 -15.29 0.17 14.39
C LEU A 327 -16.36 -0.72 15.08
N PHE A 328 -16.03 -1.96 15.38
CA PHE A 328 -16.88 -2.89 16.14
C PHE A 328 -16.56 -2.88 17.65
N ASN A 329 -15.98 -1.80 18.16
CA ASN A 329 -15.69 -1.53 19.57
C ASN A 329 -14.69 -2.50 20.22
N MET A 330 -13.96 -3.30 19.44
CA MET A 330 -12.95 -4.21 19.96
C MET A 330 -11.57 -3.55 19.99
N ASN A 331 -10.71 -3.94 20.93
CA ASN A 331 -9.34 -3.47 21.06
C ASN A 331 -8.36 -4.65 20.88
N PRO A 332 -7.86 -4.92 19.67
CA PRO A 332 -7.12 -6.13 19.39
C PRO A 332 -5.67 -6.07 19.89
N THR A 333 -5.16 -7.22 20.35
CA THR A 333 -3.72 -7.49 20.44
C THR A 333 -3.22 -7.85 19.05
N ILE A 334 -2.24 -7.07 18.51
CA ILE A 334 -1.79 -7.13 17.12
C ILE A 334 -0.46 -7.87 17.04
N GLY A 335 -0.48 -9.14 16.58
CA GLY A 335 0.69 -10.02 16.58
C GLY A 335 1.31 -10.27 15.21
N TYR A 336 2.43 -9.61 14.89
CA TYR A 336 3.33 -9.95 13.79
C TYR A 336 4.73 -9.35 14.01
N SER A 337 5.72 -9.72 13.17
CA SER A 337 7.14 -9.40 13.39
C SER A 337 7.45 -7.90 13.45
N ALA A 338 6.76 -7.09 12.66
CA ALA A 338 6.92 -5.63 12.57
C ALA A 338 5.75 -4.88 13.24
N SER A 339 5.02 -5.51 14.16
CA SER A 339 3.89 -4.89 14.85
C SER A 339 4.31 -3.65 15.62
N LYS A 340 3.50 -2.59 15.54
CA LYS A 340 3.63 -1.38 16.36
C LYS A 340 3.46 -1.69 17.86
N GLN A 341 2.77 -2.77 18.22
CA GLN A 341 2.67 -3.28 19.59
C GLN A 341 3.87 -4.21 19.89
N HIS A 342 5.01 -3.65 20.25
CA HIS A 342 6.25 -4.42 20.48
C HIS A 342 6.13 -5.48 21.59
N ASP A 343 5.21 -5.30 22.54
CA ASP A 343 4.92 -6.18 23.67
C ASP A 343 3.77 -7.18 23.41
N TRP A 344 3.31 -7.33 22.16
CA TRP A 344 2.15 -8.13 21.80
C TRP A 344 2.21 -9.57 22.31
N LYS A 345 3.42 -10.17 22.40
CA LYS A 345 3.56 -11.54 22.95
C LYS A 345 3.15 -11.61 24.42
N LYS A 346 3.63 -10.63 25.21
CA LYS A 346 3.28 -10.54 26.63
C LYS A 346 1.81 -10.21 26.83
N ARG A 347 1.26 -9.35 25.98
CA ARG A 347 -0.18 -9.04 25.98
C ARG A 347 -1.00 -10.28 25.69
N LEU A 348 -0.70 -11.01 24.61
CA LEU A 348 -1.41 -12.25 24.27
C LEU A 348 -1.30 -13.29 25.38
N GLU A 349 -0.13 -13.46 26.01
CA GLU A 349 0.05 -14.39 27.12
C GLU A 349 -0.83 -13.99 28.31
N ASN A 350 -0.89 -12.72 28.67
CA ASN A 350 -1.78 -12.21 29.72
C ASN A 350 -3.24 -12.37 29.33
N ASP A 351 -3.65 -11.99 28.12
CA ASP A 351 -5.04 -12.11 27.65
C ASP A 351 -5.52 -13.56 27.71
N VAL A 352 -4.70 -14.52 27.27
CA VAL A 352 -5.01 -15.97 27.35
C VAL A 352 -5.10 -16.45 28.79
N LEU A 353 -4.19 -16.00 29.66
CA LEU A 353 -4.20 -16.37 31.07
C LEU A 353 -5.43 -15.79 31.78
N ASP A 354 -5.69 -14.49 31.64
CA ASP A 354 -6.80 -13.79 32.29
C ASP A 354 -8.15 -14.32 31.78
N PHE A 355 -8.27 -14.63 30.50
CA PHE A 355 -9.41 -15.29 29.93
C PHE A 355 -9.58 -16.71 30.53
N SER A 356 -8.52 -17.51 30.59
CA SER A 356 -8.59 -18.87 31.15
C SER A 356 -8.98 -18.89 32.63
N LEU A 357 -8.57 -17.90 33.40
CA LEU A 357 -8.90 -17.71 34.83
C LEU A 357 -10.27 -17.06 35.05
N GLY A 358 -10.95 -16.60 34.01
CA GLY A 358 -12.24 -15.89 34.09
C GLY A 358 -12.13 -14.47 34.65
N VAL A 359 -10.98 -13.85 34.53
CA VAL A 359 -10.76 -12.44 34.89
C VAL A 359 -11.34 -11.50 33.84
N ILE A 360 -11.26 -11.90 32.57
CA ILE A 360 -11.87 -11.20 31.43
C ILE A 360 -12.80 -12.16 30.69
N ASP A 361 -13.88 -11.61 30.12
CA ASP A 361 -14.87 -12.37 29.35
C ASP A 361 -14.63 -12.30 27.84
N THR A 362 -13.76 -11.41 27.36
CA THR A 362 -13.44 -11.32 25.95
C THR A 362 -12.07 -10.70 25.72
N PHE A 363 -11.40 -11.14 24.66
CA PHE A 363 -10.26 -10.46 24.06
C PHE A 363 -10.22 -10.74 22.57
N CYS A 364 -9.52 -9.90 21.81
CA CYS A 364 -9.33 -10.07 20.39
C CYS A 364 -7.83 -10.11 20.07
N PHE A 365 -7.41 -11.14 19.34
CA PHE A 365 -6.05 -11.27 18.81
C PHE A 365 -6.10 -11.36 17.29
N VAL A 366 -5.42 -10.44 16.61
CA VAL A 366 -5.31 -10.45 15.16
C VAL A 366 -3.85 -10.66 14.73
N THR A 367 -3.62 -11.55 13.77
CA THR A 367 -2.27 -11.99 13.43
C THR A 367 -2.14 -12.43 11.97
N THR A 368 -0.88 -12.61 11.50
CA THR A 368 -0.59 -13.18 10.18
C THR A 368 -0.49 -14.70 10.20
N ASN A 369 -0.69 -15.37 9.05
CA ASN A 369 -0.48 -16.81 8.87
C ASN A 369 0.89 -17.27 9.38
N ALA A 370 1.94 -16.50 9.10
CA ALA A 370 3.31 -16.80 9.54
C ALA A 370 3.45 -16.75 11.07
N THR A 371 2.90 -15.73 11.69
CA THR A 371 2.95 -15.58 13.16
C THR A 371 2.06 -16.58 13.86
N TYR A 372 0.86 -16.87 13.33
CA TYR A 372 -0.04 -17.90 13.84
C TYR A 372 0.65 -19.28 13.89
N SER A 373 1.49 -19.59 12.88
CA SER A 373 2.27 -20.82 12.81
C SER A 373 3.47 -20.87 13.75
N SER A 374 3.83 -19.76 14.40
CA SER A 374 4.98 -19.71 15.31
C SER A 374 4.78 -20.58 16.54
N LYS A 375 5.87 -21.12 17.08
CA LYS A 375 5.83 -21.98 18.28
C LYS A 375 5.12 -21.31 19.45
N PHE A 376 5.39 -20.02 19.68
CA PHE A 376 4.80 -19.25 20.76
C PHE A 376 3.27 -19.18 20.65
N VAL A 377 2.74 -18.75 19.50
CA VAL A 377 1.28 -18.65 19.30
C VAL A 377 0.62 -20.02 19.34
N CYS A 378 1.25 -21.05 18.76
CA CYS A 378 0.75 -22.43 18.86
C CYS A 378 0.58 -22.91 20.32
N GLU A 379 1.49 -22.52 21.23
CA GLU A 379 1.39 -22.86 22.65
C GLU A 379 0.22 -22.11 23.33
N GLN A 380 -0.05 -20.88 22.95
CA GLN A 380 -1.20 -20.13 23.44
C GLN A 380 -2.53 -20.72 22.94
N MET A 381 -2.63 -21.06 21.65
CA MET A 381 -3.84 -21.64 21.06
C MET A 381 -4.25 -22.98 21.70
N LYS A 382 -3.29 -23.76 22.17
CA LYS A 382 -3.56 -25.01 22.89
C LYS A 382 -4.19 -24.82 24.26
N GLN A 383 -4.03 -23.65 24.87
CA GLN A 383 -4.60 -23.32 26.18
C GLN A 383 -6.06 -22.86 26.07
N LEU A 384 -6.46 -22.38 24.87
CA LEU A 384 -7.82 -21.96 24.58
C LEU A 384 -8.72 -23.15 24.29
N GLY A 385 -10.02 -23.00 24.51
CA GLY A 385 -10.97 -24.12 24.49
C GLY A 385 -12.32 -23.78 23.88
N LYS A 386 -13.41 -24.12 24.58
CA LYS A 386 -14.77 -24.08 24.06
C LYS A 386 -15.26 -22.68 23.68
N ASP A 387 -14.87 -21.66 24.43
CA ASP A 387 -15.34 -20.27 24.21
C ASP A 387 -14.42 -19.52 23.28
N THR A 388 -13.91 -20.18 22.26
CA THR A 388 -12.94 -19.59 21.31
C THR A 388 -13.46 -19.65 19.90
N LEU A 389 -13.39 -18.51 19.20
CA LEU A 389 -13.63 -18.37 17.76
C LEU A 389 -12.29 -18.25 17.02
N LEU A 390 -12.09 -19.09 16.03
CA LEU A 390 -11.07 -18.91 15.00
C LEU A 390 -11.73 -18.41 13.72
N LEU A 391 -11.47 -17.16 13.37
CA LEU A 391 -11.86 -16.53 12.11
C LEU A 391 -10.63 -16.43 11.20
N VAL A 392 -10.71 -17.01 10.01
CA VAL A 392 -9.59 -17.04 9.07
C VAL A 392 -9.99 -16.31 7.78
N ASP A 393 -9.29 -15.24 7.49
CA ASP A 393 -9.43 -14.54 6.21
C ASP A 393 -8.55 -15.19 5.13
N GLU A 394 -9.03 -15.19 3.88
CA GLU A 394 -8.44 -15.95 2.76
C GLU A 394 -8.11 -17.39 3.18
N ALA A 395 -9.11 -18.07 3.74
CA ALA A 395 -8.99 -19.37 4.40
C ALA A 395 -8.40 -20.48 3.53
N HIS A 396 -8.44 -20.35 2.19
CA HIS A 396 -7.80 -21.27 1.29
C HIS A 396 -6.29 -21.47 1.57
N ASN A 397 -5.60 -20.48 2.19
CA ASN A 397 -4.21 -20.61 2.59
C ASN A 397 -3.99 -21.72 3.63
N PHE A 398 -5.00 -21.98 4.48
CA PHE A 398 -4.94 -22.99 5.52
C PHE A 398 -5.03 -24.43 4.99
N GLY A 399 -5.34 -24.64 3.74
CA GLY A 399 -5.21 -25.96 3.09
C GLY A 399 -3.76 -26.42 2.88
N SER A 400 -2.77 -25.50 2.92
CA SER A 400 -1.36 -25.87 2.80
C SER A 400 -0.90 -26.76 3.96
N THR A 401 0.00 -27.72 3.71
CA THR A 401 0.45 -28.73 4.68
C THR A 401 0.90 -28.12 6.01
N ASN A 402 1.56 -26.97 5.99
CA ASN A 402 2.05 -26.31 7.21
C ASN A 402 0.89 -25.74 8.05
N LEU A 403 -0.03 -24.99 7.44
CA LEU A 403 -1.14 -24.34 8.13
C LEU A 403 -2.25 -25.34 8.48
N ARG A 404 -2.50 -26.35 7.64
CA ARG A 404 -3.43 -27.42 7.91
C ARG A 404 -3.16 -28.12 9.25
N ASN A 405 -1.89 -28.31 9.62
CA ASN A 405 -1.49 -28.86 10.91
C ASN A 405 -1.73 -27.92 12.11
N LYS A 406 -2.21 -26.68 11.86
CA LYS A 406 -2.54 -25.68 12.88
C LYS A 406 -4.04 -25.45 13.02
N LEU A 407 -4.84 -26.32 12.43
CA LEU A 407 -6.28 -26.36 12.62
C LEU A 407 -6.57 -27.14 13.93
N TYR A 408 -6.72 -26.42 15.02
CA TYR A 408 -6.84 -27.01 16.35
C TYR A 408 -8.27 -27.54 16.62
N PRO A 409 -8.48 -28.84 16.90
CA PRO A 409 -9.81 -29.41 17.10
C PRO A 409 -10.50 -28.94 18.40
N ASN A 410 -9.75 -28.43 19.37
CA ASN A 410 -10.29 -27.89 20.62
C ASN A 410 -10.99 -26.53 20.47
N ILE A 411 -10.76 -25.81 19.39
CA ILE A 411 -11.45 -24.56 19.10
C ILE A 411 -12.88 -24.88 18.63
N GLN A 412 -13.87 -24.35 19.35
CA GLN A 412 -15.27 -24.69 19.12
C GLN A 412 -15.87 -23.96 17.94
N TYR A 413 -15.75 -22.61 17.90
CA TYR A 413 -16.37 -21.76 16.88
C TYR A 413 -15.38 -21.48 15.76
N ARG A 414 -15.82 -21.63 14.52
CA ARG A 414 -14.93 -21.60 13.36
C ARG A 414 -15.60 -20.90 12.21
N LEU A 415 -14.93 -19.90 11.66
CA LEU A 415 -15.42 -19.15 10.51
C LEU A 415 -14.30 -18.97 9.49
N ALA A 416 -14.53 -19.48 8.29
CA ALA A 416 -13.66 -19.26 7.14
C ALA A 416 -14.25 -18.20 6.22
N LEU A 417 -13.45 -17.20 5.86
CA LEU A 417 -13.80 -16.22 4.83
C LEU A 417 -12.95 -16.47 3.59
N SER A 418 -13.57 -16.58 2.42
CA SER A 418 -12.85 -16.74 1.16
C SER A 418 -13.69 -16.22 0.00
N ALA A 419 -13.04 -15.75 -1.07
CA ALA A 419 -13.70 -15.51 -2.35
C ALA A 419 -13.66 -16.73 -3.26
N THR A 420 -12.78 -17.69 -2.97
CA THR A 420 -12.59 -18.97 -3.67
C THR A 420 -11.96 -19.94 -2.68
N LEU A 421 -12.76 -20.82 -2.11
CA LEU A 421 -12.25 -21.79 -1.12
C LEU A 421 -11.47 -22.92 -1.79
N ASP A 422 -11.90 -23.33 -2.97
CA ASP A 422 -11.32 -24.48 -3.67
C ASP A 422 -9.88 -24.16 -4.11
N ARG A 423 -8.98 -25.09 -3.79
CA ARG A 423 -7.55 -24.99 -4.07
C ARG A 423 -7.24 -25.75 -5.34
N HIS A 424 -6.75 -25.02 -6.35
CA HIS A 424 -6.35 -25.67 -7.61
C HIS A 424 -5.24 -26.71 -7.36
N GLY A 425 -5.44 -27.93 -7.84
CA GLY A 425 -4.48 -29.01 -7.72
C GLY A 425 -4.23 -29.53 -6.30
N ASP A 426 -5.05 -29.12 -5.31
CA ASP A 426 -4.93 -29.55 -3.89
C ASP A 426 -6.32 -29.89 -3.31
N GLU A 427 -6.93 -30.96 -3.83
CA GLU A 427 -8.21 -31.48 -3.34
C GLU A 427 -8.16 -31.89 -1.88
N GLU A 428 -7.02 -32.47 -1.43
CA GLU A 428 -6.82 -32.87 -0.04
C GLU A 428 -6.82 -31.64 0.89
N GLY A 429 -6.18 -30.55 0.49
CA GLY A 429 -6.22 -29.29 1.22
C GLY A 429 -7.61 -28.67 1.26
N THR A 430 -8.34 -28.69 0.16
CA THR A 430 -9.73 -28.22 0.08
C THR A 430 -10.65 -29.03 0.99
N GLN A 431 -10.54 -30.38 0.95
CA GLN A 431 -11.35 -31.25 1.80
C GLN A 431 -11.05 -31.03 3.30
N ALA A 432 -9.79 -30.88 3.66
CA ALA A 432 -9.42 -30.60 5.05
C ALA A 432 -10.00 -29.29 5.57
N LEU A 433 -10.17 -28.26 4.73
CA LEU A 433 -10.85 -27.02 5.10
C LEU A 433 -12.34 -27.25 5.34
N LYS A 434 -13.01 -27.98 4.45
CA LYS A 434 -14.44 -28.33 4.58
C LYS A 434 -14.67 -29.18 5.83
N ASP A 435 -13.81 -30.16 6.11
CA ASP A 435 -13.89 -31.01 7.28
C ASP A 435 -13.71 -30.21 8.60
N TYR A 436 -12.88 -29.17 8.59
CA TYR A 436 -12.62 -28.38 9.78
C TYR A 436 -13.63 -27.24 9.99
N PHE A 437 -13.92 -26.44 8.96
CA PHE A 437 -14.81 -25.30 9.09
C PHE A 437 -16.30 -25.67 8.92
N GLY A 438 -16.61 -26.72 8.19
CA GLY A 438 -17.98 -27.16 7.92
C GLY A 438 -18.50 -26.74 6.55
N GLU A 439 -19.82 -26.62 6.46
CA GLU A 439 -20.53 -26.30 5.22
C GLU A 439 -20.41 -24.82 4.85
N LYS A 440 -20.73 -24.50 3.56
CA LYS A 440 -20.90 -23.12 3.10
C LYS A 440 -22.21 -22.56 3.64
N CYS A 441 -22.13 -21.57 4.51
CA CYS A 441 -23.30 -20.83 5.01
C CYS A 441 -23.80 -19.80 4.00
N ILE A 442 -22.92 -19.32 3.13
CA ILE A 442 -23.28 -18.47 2.01
C ILE A 442 -22.35 -18.73 0.82
N GLU A 443 -22.93 -18.69 -0.37
CA GLU A 443 -22.23 -18.56 -1.63
C GLU A 443 -22.71 -17.29 -2.32
N TYR A 444 -21.84 -16.27 -2.34
CA TYR A 444 -22.15 -14.96 -2.89
C TYR A 444 -21.13 -14.59 -3.95
N ASP A 445 -21.34 -15.14 -5.14
CA ASP A 445 -20.44 -15.01 -6.26
C ASP A 445 -20.47 -13.62 -6.90
N LEU A 446 -19.54 -13.37 -7.83
CA LEU A 446 -19.40 -12.07 -8.49
C LEU A 446 -20.64 -11.74 -9.35
N LYS A 447 -21.24 -12.73 -10.01
CA LYS A 447 -22.41 -12.55 -10.85
C LYS A 447 -23.60 -12.08 -10.02
N ARG A 448 -23.88 -12.78 -8.94
CA ARG A 448 -24.96 -12.42 -8.00
C ARG A 448 -24.74 -11.02 -7.43
N ALA A 449 -23.51 -10.68 -7.07
CA ALA A 449 -23.17 -9.37 -6.55
C ALA A 449 -23.41 -8.23 -7.57
N ILE A 450 -23.17 -8.48 -8.85
CA ILE A 450 -23.48 -7.52 -9.93
C ILE A 450 -24.99 -7.44 -10.17
N ASP A 451 -25.67 -8.57 -10.27
CA ASP A 451 -27.12 -8.65 -10.52
C ASP A 451 -27.91 -7.96 -9.40
N GLU A 452 -27.47 -8.08 -8.14
CA GLU A 452 -28.04 -7.41 -6.97
C GLU A 452 -27.52 -5.97 -6.77
N MET A 453 -26.77 -5.40 -7.71
CA MET A 453 -26.21 -4.04 -7.67
C MET A 453 -25.33 -3.76 -6.42
N LYS A 454 -24.64 -4.78 -5.93
CA LYS A 454 -23.66 -4.66 -4.84
C LYS A 454 -22.24 -4.47 -5.37
N LEU A 455 -22.02 -4.77 -6.64
CA LEU A 455 -20.81 -4.44 -7.41
C LEU A 455 -21.21 -3.76 -8.73
N THR A 456 -20.26 -3.01 -9.28
CA THR A 456 -20.44 -2.27 -10.54
C THR A 456 -20.37 -3.24 -11.71
N PRO A 457 -21.32 -3.24 -12.65
CA PRO A 457 -21.20 -4.00 -13.91
C PRO A 457 -20.05 -3.47 -14.75
N TYR A 458 -19.50 -4.29 -15.66
CA TYR A 458 -18.32 -3.88 -16.41
C TYR A 458 -18.35 -4.31 -17.88
N TYR A 459 -17.57 -3.57 -18.69
CA TYR A 459 -17.18 -3.96 -20.04
C TYR A 459 -15.77 -4.55 -20.00
N TYR A 460 -15.54 -5.60 -20.76
CA TYR A 460 -14.25 -6.29 -20.84
C TYR A 460 -13.74 -6.27 -22.29
N TYR A 461 -12.53 -5.81 -22.47
CA TYR A 461 -11.86 -5.71 -23.76
C TYR A 461 -10.52 -6.44 -23.72
N PRO A 462 -10.42 -7.69 -24.17
CA PRO A 462 -9.14 -8.36 -24.36
C PRO A 462 -8.36 -7.66 -25.49
N VAL A 463 -7.11 -7.28 -25.19
CA VAL A 463 -6.24 -6.57 -26.13
C VAL A 463 -5.11 -7.51 -26.53
N LEU A 464 -5.18 -8.04 -27.74
CA LEU A 464 -4.14 -8.93 -28.26
C LEU A 464 -2.82 -8.16 -28.48
N VAL A 465 -1.75 -8.72 -27.98
CA VAL A 465 -0.37 -8.26 -28.16
C VAL A 465 0.54 -9.46 -28.42
N TYR A 466 1.65 -9.25 -29.10
CA TYR A 466 2.50 -10.35 -29.57
C TYR A 466 3.91 -10.18 -29.07
N LEU A 467 4.60 -11.30 -28.84
CA LEU A 467 6.01 -11.31 -28.51
C LEU A 467 6.84 -10.90 -29.74
N ASP A 468 7.90 -10.13 -29.54
CA ASP A 468 8.87 -9.91 -30.59
C ASP A 468 9.75 -11.16 -30.78
N GLU A 469 10.59 -11.18 -31.83
CA GLU A 469 11.42 -12.34 -32.19
C GLU A 469 12.38 -12.75 -31.03
N GLU A 470 12.98 -11.79 -30.35
CA GLU A 470 13.87 -12.07 -29.19
C GLU A 470 13.10 -12.61 -27.99
N GLU A 471 11.96 -12.02 -27.70
CA GLU A 471 11.07 -12.44 -26.61
C GLU A 471 10.52 -13.83 -26.86
N TYR A 472 10.14 -14.14 -28.10
CA TYR A 472 9.63 -15.45 -28.48
C TYR A 472 10.72 -16.53 -28.39
N GLU A 473 11.93 -16.29 -28.91
CA GLU A 473 13.06 -17.21 -28.76
C GLU A 473 13.39 -17.45 -27.28
N ARG A 474 13.40 -16.42 -26.46
CA ARG A 474 13.65 -16.56 -25.01
C ARG A 474 12.54 -17.35 -24.32
N TYR A 475 11.28 -17.13 -24.70
CA TYR A 475 10.12 -17.87 -24.20
C TYR A 475 10.28 -19.38 -24.50
N LYS A 476 10.65 -19.73 -25.72
CA LYS A 476 10.89 -21.13 -26.15
C LYS A 476 12.02 -21.76 -25.37
N GLU A 477 13.16 -21.08 -25.27
CA GLU A 477 14.34 -21.56 -24.52
C GLU A 477 13.97 -21.89 -23.06
N LEU A 478 13.30 -20.96 -22.38
CA LEU A 478 12.87 -21.14 -21.00
C LEU A 478 11.85 -22.28 -20.85
N SER A 479 10.92 -22.41 -21.78
CA SER A 479 9.96 -23.51 -21.81
C SER A 479 10.64 -24.88 -21.97
N TYR A 480 11.63 -24.97 -22.87
CA TYR A 480 12.41 -26.18 -23.08
C TYR A 480 13.25 -26.53 -21.84
N LEU A 481 13.90 -25.56 -21.22
CA LEU A 481 14.69 -25.80 -20.02
C LEU A 481 13.79 -26.21 -18.84
N ALA A 482 12.65 -25.61 -18.68
CA ALA A 482 11.68 -25.94 -17.63
C ALA A 482 11.11 -27.37 -17.81
N SER A 483 10.84 -27.79 -19.05
CA SER A 483 10.36 -29.16 -19.34
C SER A 483 11.37 -30.24 -18.91
N LYS A 484 12.67 -29.98 -19.00
CA LYS A 484 13.73 -30.90 -18.53
C LYS A 484 13.80 -31.04 -17.00
N GLU A 485 13.29 -30.06 -16.28
CA GLU A 485 13.24 -30.04 -14.82
C GLU A 485 11.93 -30.62 -14.25
N CYS A 486 11.06 -31.15 -15.13
CA CYS A 486 9.81 -31.80 -14.78
C CYS A 486 9.98 -33.34 -14.81
N HIS A 487 9.64 -34.02 -13.71
CA HIS A 487 9.73 -35.46 -13.56
C HIS A 487 8.40 -36.02 -13.03
N LYS A 488 8.04 -37.23 -13.45
CA LYS A 488 6.87 -37.92 -12.89
C LYS A 488 7.26 -38.71 -11.65
N ASP A 489 6.48 -38.58 -10.59
CA ASP A 489 6.63 -39.36 -9.38
C ASP A 489 6.18 -40.83 -9.57
N ARG A 490 6.27 -41.64 -8.50
CA ARG A 490 5.85 -43.05 -8.53
C ARG A 490 4.33 -43.26 -8.75
N HIS A 491 3.54 -42.20 -8.62
CA HIS A 491 2.10 -42.19 -8.82
C HIS A 491 1.69 -41.52 -10.14
N GLY A 492 2.66 -41.14 -11.00
CA GLY A 492 2.41 -40.52 -12.30
C GLY A 492 2.15 -39.00 -12.22
N LYS A 493 2.23 -38.37 -11.03
CA LYS A 493 2.06 -36.94 -10.85
C LYS A 493 3.34 -36.21 -11.26
N SER A 494 3.19 -35.15 -12.05
CA SER A 494 4.33 -34.29 -12.45
C SER A 494 4.85 -33.51 -11.25
N ILE A 495 6.16 -33.59 -11.01
CA ILE A 495 6.87 -32.83 -10.00
C ILE A 495 7.93 -31.99 -10.70
N ILE A 496 7.96 -30.71 -10.40
CA ILE A 496 8.97 -29.77 -10.92
C ILE A 496 10.01 -29.43 -9.84
N THR A 497 11.28 -29.36 -10.23
CA THR A 497 12.36 -28.95 -9.33
C THR A 497 12.27 -27.45 -8.99
N GLU A 498 12.96 -27.02 -7.92
CA GLU A 498 13.07 -25.57 -7.59
C GLU A 498 13.73 -24.77 -8.72
N LYS A 499 14.64 -25.38 -9.48
CA LYS A 499 15.24 -24.78 -10.68
C LYS A 499 14.18 -24.62 -11.78
N GLY A 500 13.36 -25.64 -12.00
CA GLY A 500 12.24 -25.59 -12.94
C GLY A 500 11.25 -24.48 -12.61
N LYS A 501 10.89 -24.32 -11.33
CA LYS A 501 10.01 -23.22 -10.87
C LYS A 501 10.60 -21.84 -11.18
N ARG A 502 11.92 -21.66 -10.99
CA ARG A 502 12.60 -20.40 -11.34
C ARG A 502 12.54 -20.12 -12.85
N LEU A 503 12.73 -21.16 -13.67
CA LEU A 503 12.63 -21.03 -15.13
C LEU A 503 11.20 -20.65 -15.57
N LEU A 504 10.17 -21.24 -14.97
CA LEU A 504 8.78 -20.86 -15.23
C LEU A 504 8.48 -19.43 -14.82
N LEU A 505 9.03 -18.95 -13.68
CA LEU A 505 8.92 -17.55 -13.27
C LEU A 505 9.62 -16.61 -14.27
N GLN A 506 10.81 -16.97 -14.77
CA GLN A 506 11.47 -16.19 -15.81
C GLN A 506 10.65 -16.15 -17.09
N ARG A 507 10.09 -17.29 -17.51
CA ARG A 507 9.19 -17.37 -18.67
C ARG A 507 7.95 -16.47 -18.51
N ALA A 508 7.29 -16.50 -17.35
CA ALA A 508 6.16 -15.64 -17.05
C ALA A 508 6.53 -14.14 -17.11
N ARG A 509 7.76 -13.79 -16.73
CA ARG A 509 8.27 -12.41 -16.85
C ARG A 509 8.42 -11.95 -18.30
N VAL A 510 8.85 -12.84 -19.23
CA VAL A 510 8.89 -12.53 -20.67
C VAL A 510 7.51 -12.08 -21.15
N VAL A 511 6.48 -12.89 -20.86
CA VAL A 511 5.10 -12.61 -21.26
C VAL A 511 4.58 -11.31 -20.61
N ALA A 512 4.87 -11.10 -19.32
CA ALA A 512 4.41 -9.91 -18.59
C ALA A 512 5.10 -8.63 -19.08
N GLY A 513 6.36 -8.73 -19.52
CA GLY A 513 7.18 -7.60 -19.95
C GLY A 513 7.18 -7.32 -21.45
N ALA A 514 6.36 -8.01 -22.26
CA ALA A 514 6.34 -7.86 -23.70
C ALA A 514 6.29 -6.39 -24.16
N LYS A 515 7.23 -5.96 -25.00
CA LYS A 515 7.41 -4.57 -25.45
C LYS A 515 6.20 -4.04 -26.19
N SER A 516 5.52 -4.90 -26.94
CA SER A 516 4.28 -4.58 -27.68
C SER A 516 3.17 -4.02 -26.79
N LYS A 517 3.16 -4.37 -25.48
CA LYS A 517 2.19 -3.87 -24.50
C LYS A 517 2.28 -2.35 -24.32
N LEU A 518 3.48 -1.80 -24.22
CA LEU A 518 3.68 -0.35 -24.05
C LEU A 518 3.18 0.42 -25.27
N THR A 519 3.49 -0.06 -26.47
CA THR A 519 3.00 0.55 -27.72
C THR A 519 1.48 0.54 -27.78
N LYS A 520 0.87 -0.61 -27.44
CA LYS A 520 -0.59 -0.75 -27.47
C LYS A 520 -1.29 0.02 -26.36
N LEU A 521 -0.68 0.09 -25.19
CA LEU A 521 -1.16 0.95 -24.10
C LEU A 521 -1.19 2.41 -24.52
N ARG A 522 -0.11 2.92 -25.14
CA ARG A 522 -0.03 4.30 -25.63
C ARG A 522 -1.17 4.61 -26.60
N GLU A 523 -1.40 3.76 -27.59
CA GLU A 523 -2.50 3.91 -28.57
C GLU A 523 -3.88 4.01 -27.88
N LEU A 524 -4.11 3.20 -26.86
CA LEU A 524 -5.38 3.20 -26.12
C LEU A 524 -5.48 4.43 -25.21
N MET A 525 -4.41 4.77 -24.49
CA MET A 525 -4.38 5.89 -23.55
C MET A 525 -4.55 7.25 -24.21
N GLU A 526 -4.19 7.40 -25.48
CA GLU A 526 -4.48 8.62 -26.26
C GLU A 526 -5.97 9.00 -26.22
N LYS A 527 -6.87 8.00 -26.14
CA LYS A 527 -8.32 8.20 -26.05
C LYS A 527 -8.77 8.59 -24.63
N TYR A 528 -7.94 8.33 -23.62
CA TYR A 528 -8.23 8.52 -22.20
C TYR A 528 -7.41 9.62 -21.55
N LYS A 529 -6.61 10.38 -22.32
CA LYS A 529 -5.69 11.39 -21.78
C LYS A 529 -6.35 12.47 -20.92
N ASP A 530 -7.63 12.77 -21.23
CA ASP A 530 -8.42 13.77 -20.51
C ASP A 530 -9.34 13.12 -19.45
N ASP A 531 -9.36 11.79 -19.35
CA ASP A 531 -10.17 11.05 -18.41
C ASP A 531 -9.48 10.91 -17.05
N THR A 532 -10.26 10.49 -16.06
CA THR A 532 -9.80 10.34 -14.67
C THR A 532 -10.19 8.98 -14.11
N HIS A 533 -9.65 8.62 -12.95
CA HIS A 533 -9.94 7.37 -12.25
C HIS A 533 -9.47 6.12 -13.04
N ILE A 534 -8.27 6.25 -13.61
CA ILE A 534 -7.65 5.21 -14.42
C ILE A 534 -6.65 4.44 -13.56
N LEU A 535 -6.67 3.12 -13.68
CA LEU A 535 -5.69 2.22 -13.10
C LEU A 535 -4.86 1.59 -14.22
N VAL A 536 -3.53 1.65 -14.12
CA VAL A 536 -2.63 0.88 -14.98
C VAL A 536 -1.89 -0.13 -14.11
N TYR A 537 -2.15 -1.40 -14.33
CA TYR A 537 -1.58 -2.50 -13.56
C TYR A 537 -0.36 -3.07 -14.27
N CYS A 538 0.84 -2.85 -13.72
CA CYS A 538 2.12 -3.27 -14.28
C CYS A 538 2.64 -4.56 -13.62
N GLY A 539 3.50 -5.28 -14.34
CA GLY A 539 4.30 -6.38 -13.79
C GLY A 539 5.46 -5.88 -12.93
N ALA A 540 5.92 -6.73 -12.02
CA ALA A 540 7.16 -6.48 -11.26
C ALA A 540 8.41 -6.78 -12.10
N THR A 541 8.35 -6.58 -13.43
CA THR A 541 9.39 -6.96 -14.39
C THR A 541 10.13 -5.73 -14.89
N ARG A 542 11.43 -5.91 -15.18
CA ARG A 542 12.25 -4.93 -15.89
C ARG A 542 12.14 -5.19 -17.39
N THR A 543 12.11 -4.16 -18.21
CA THR A 543 11.96 -4.26 -19.67
C THR A 543 13.17 -4.91 -20.38
N GLN A 544 14.30 -5.08 -19.67
CA GLN A 544 15.54 -5.67 -20.20
C GLN A 544 16.08 -6.86 -19.40
N ASP A 545 15.34 -7.44 -18.48
CA ASP A 545 15.79 -8.60 -17.67
C ASP A 545 16.00 -9.89 -18.47
N PHE A 546 15.95 -9.82 -19.82
CA PHE A 546 15.92 -11.01 -20.67
C PHE A 546 17.29 -11.46 -21.17
N LEU A 547 18.32 -10.64 -21.06
CA LEU A 547 19.60 -10.89 -21.75
C LEU A 547 20.80 -11.25 -20.86
N ASN A 548 20.75 -11.02 -19.54
CA ASN A 548 21.92 -11.27 -18.68
C ASN A 548 21.58 -12.05 -17.41
N ASP A 549 22.14 -13.23 -17.31
CA ASP A 549 22.13 -14.15 -16.15
C ASP A 549 23.28 -13.80 -15.19
N THR A 550 23.48 -12.54 -14.87
CA THR A 550 24.49 -12.11 -13.90
C THR A 550 23.84 -11.51 -12.65
N SER A 551 24.29 -12.03 -11.52
CA SER A 551 23.85 -11.76 -10.16
C SER A 551 24.15 -10.34 -9.63
N ASP A 552 24.43 -9.37 -10.49
CA ASP A 552 24.72 -8.00 -10.09
C ASP A 552 23.46 -7.14 -10.10
N ARG A 553 23.13 -6.65 -8.93
CA ARG A 553 21.90 -5.91 -8.58
C ARG A 553 21.81 -4.48 -9.16
N ASP A 554 22.78 -4.03 -9.94
CA ASP A 554 23.01 -2.60 -10.24
C ASP A 554 23.06 -2.21 -11.71
N GLU A 555 22.60 -3.01 -12.69
CA GLU A 555 22.63 -2.59 -14.11
C GLU A 555 21.24 -2.50 -14.76
N GLU A 556 20.82 -1.27 -15.00
CA GLU A 556 20.09 -0.60 -16.10
C GLU A 556 18.99 -1.34 -16.88
N GLY A 557 18.09 -2.05 -16.21
CA GLY A 557 16.79 -2.39 -16.80
C GLY A 557 15.71 -1.44 -16.27
N GLU A 558 15.17 -0.56 -17.11
CA GLU A 558 14.07 0.31 -16.71
C GLU A 558 12.84 -0.53 -16.34
N ARG A 559 12.32 -0.38 -15.12
CA ARG A 559 11.12 -1.11 -14.68
C ARG A 559 9.93 -0.69 -15.53
N GLN A 560 9.05 -1.62 -15.89
CA GLN A 560 7.84 -1.35 -16.68
C GLN A 560 7.02 -0.17 -16.10
N ILE A 561 6.97 -0.03 -14.79
CA ILE A 561 6.28 1.08 -14.12
C ILE A 561 6.90 2.44 -14.48
N VAL A 562 8.21 2.53 -14.59
CA VAL A 562 8.92 3.78 -14.94
C VAL A 562 8.67 4.14 -16.40
N SER A 563 8.74 3.15 -17.30
CA SER A 563 8.43 3.37 -18.72
C SER A 563 6.98 3.83 -18.95
N VAL A 564 6.03 3.21 -18.23
CA VAL A 564 4.62 3.62 -18.26
C VAL A 564 4.44 5.03 -17.70
N SER A 565 5.09 5.36 -16.58
CA SER A 565 5.04 6.70 -15.99
C SER A 565 5.56 7.78 -16.92
N LYS A 566 6.73 7.55 -17.54
CA LYS A 566 7.30 8.47 -18.50
C LYS A 566 6.40 8.67 -19.71
N MET A 567 5.85 7.60 -20.24
CA MET A 567 4.93 7.66 -21.37
C MET A 567 3.66 8.46 -21.01
N LEU A 568 3.00 8.14 -19.91
CA LEU A 568 1.75 8.80 -19.51
C LEU A 568 1.99 10.24 -19.06
N GLY A 569 3.04 10.49 -18.24
CA GLY A 569 3.34 11.82 -17.71
C GLY A 569 3.97 12.73 -18.73
N ASN A 570 5.07 12.30 -19.39
CA ASN A 570 5.87 13.18 -20.22
C ASN A 570 5.36 13.26 -21.67
N GLU A 571 4.88 12.13 -22.25
CA GLU A 571 4.43 12.13 -23.63
C GLU A 571 2.95 12.52 -23.77
N LEU A 572 2.08 12.01 -22.88
CA LEU A 572 0.64 12.28 -22.94
C LEU A 572 0.19 13.42 -22.00
N GLY A 573 1.08 13.93 -21.15
CA GLY A 573 0.80 15.06 -20.25
C GLY A 573 -0.19 14.72 -19.13
N MET A 574 -0.38 13.44 -18.81
CA MET A 574 -1.32 12.98 -17.78
C MET A 574 -0.72 13.13 -16.38
N LYS A 575 -1.56 13.45 -15.41
CA LYS A 575 -1.19 13.49 -13.99
C LYS A 575 -1.26 12.10 -13.38
N VAL A 576 -0.10 11.47 -13.22
CA VAL A 576 0.00 10.07 -12.75
C VAL A 576 0.74 9.97 -11.42
N THR A 577 0.45 8.93 -10.65
CA THR A 577 1.17 8.58 -9.43
C THR A 577 1.42 7.08 -9.37
N HIS A 578 2.41 6.68 -8.56
CA HIS A 578 2.70 5.28 -8.29
C HIS A 578 1.91 4.77 -7.08
N PHE A 579 1.65 3.47 -7.09
CA PHE A 579 1.11 2.76 -5.95
C PHE A 579 1.82 1.40 -5.85
N THR A 580 2.90 1.37 -5.07
CA THR A 580 3.81 0.21 -4.96
C THR A 580 4.03 -0.17 -3.50
N SER A 581 5.00 -1.04 -3.24
CA SER A 581 5.43 -1.35 -1.87
C SER A 581 6.35 -0.27 -1.25
N ASN A 582 6.76 0.72 -2.02
CA ASN A 582 7.71 1.74 -1.59
C ASN A 582 7.02 2.89 -0.84
N GLU A 583 5.73 3.13 -1.12
CA GLU A 583 4.95 4.16 -0.44
C GLU A 583 4.56 3.72 0.98
N SER A 584 4.68 4.63 1.94
CA SER A 584 4.22 4.42 3.32
C SER A 584 2.69 4.27 3.39
N ALA A 585 2.16 3.81 4.52
CA ALA A 585 0.72 3.69 4.71
C ALA A 585 0.01 5.03 4.57
N GLU A 586 0.60 6.10 5.13
CA GLU A 586 0.07 7.45 5.06
C GLU A 586 0.10 8.03 3.64
N GLU A 587 1.19 7.80 2.90
CA GLU A 587 1.28 8.21 1.49
C GLU A 587 0.21 7.52 0.63
N ARG A 588 -0.06 6.25 0.90
CA ARG A 588 -1.11 5.50 0.20
C ARG A 588 -2.51 6.07 0.48
N GLU A 589 -2.80 6.49 1.71
CA GLU A 589 -4.08 7.13 2.04
C GLU A 589 -4.23 8.47 1.31
N VAL A 590 -3.20 9.31 1.31
CA VAL A 590 -3.18 10.57 0.56
C VAL A 590 -3.39 10.34 -0.95
N ILE A 591 -2.74 9.32 -1.52
CA ILE A 591 -2.92 8.97 -2.93
C ILE A 591 -4.37 8.55 -3.21
N LYS A 592 -4.97 7.73 -2.34
CA LYS A 592 -6.37 7.30 -2.48
C LYS A 592 -7.35 8.47 -2.44
N GLU A 593 -7.20 9.38 -1.46
CA GLU A 593 -8.06 10.56 -1.31
C GLU A 593 -7.97 11.47 -2.56
N ARG A 594 -6.76 11.78 -3.00
CA ARG A 594 -6.53 12.63 -4.18
C ARG A 594 -7.01 11.99 -5.47
N PHE A 595 -6.84 10.70 -5.61
CA PHE A 595 -7.36 9.96 -6.76
C PHE A 595 -8.89 9.88 -6.75
N ALA A 596 -9.52 9.72 -5.59
CA ALA A 596 -10.97 9.68 -5.46
C ALA A 596 -11.63 11.00 -5.88
N THR A 597 -10.96 12.14 -5.65
CA THR A 597 -11.40 13.49 -6.07
C THR A 597 -10.96 13.85 -7.48
N ALA A 598 -10.13 13.02 -8.13
CA ALA A 598 -9.46 13.29 -9.41
C ALA A 598 -8.66 14.61 -9.41
N SER A 599 -8.17 15.02 -8.24
CA SER A 599 -7.36 16.22 -8.08
C SER A 599 -6.14 15.94 -7.20
N PRO A 600 -4.94 15.91 -7.76
CA PRO A 600 -4.62 16.15 -9.18
C PRO A 600 -4.56 14.86 -10.02
N TYR A 601 -4.62 13.64 -9.43
CA TYR A 601 -4.27 12.41 -10.12
C TYR A 601 -5.39 11.91 -11.05
N GLN A 602 -5.04 11.73 -12.32
CA GLN A 602 -5.89 11.10 -13.34
C GLN A 602 -5.73 9.57 -13.34
N ALA A 603 -4.49 9.11 -13.16
CA ALA A 603 -4.18 7.69 -13.20
C ALA A 603 -3.25 7.25 -12.07
N ILE A 604 -3.46 6.02 -11.60
CA ILE A 604 -2.57 5.29 -10.68
C ILE A 604 -1.88 4.19 -11.47
N ILE A 605 -0.54 4.11 -11.33
CA ILE A 605 0.25 3.01 -11.88
C ILE A 605 0.66 2.11 -10.72
N ALA A 606 0.25 0.85 -10.75
CA ALA A 606 0.39 -0.07 -9.63
C ALA A 606 1.14 -1.36 -9.99
N ILE A 607 1.90 -1.89 -9.03
CA ILE A 607 2.53 -3.22 -9.09
C ILE A 607 2.06 -4.02 -7.87
N LYS A 608 1.56 -5.24 -8.07
CA LYS A 608 1.20 -6.25 -7.04
C LYS A 608 0.47 -5.78 -5.76
N CYS A 609 0.70 -4.56 -5.29
CA CYS A 609 0.12 -4.02 -4.06
C CYS A 609 -1.40 -3.85 -4.12
N LEU A 610 -2.00 -3.89 -5.32
CA LEU A 610 -3.45 -3.93 -5.48
C LEU A 610 -4.02 -5.36 -5.42
N ASP A 611 -3.20 -6.40 -5.41
CA ASP A 611 -3.67 -7.78 -5.28
C ASP A 611 -4.21 -8.05 -3.87
N GLU A 612 -3.75 -7.30 -2.88
CA GLU A 612 -4.01 -7.55 -1.46
C GLU A 612 -4.23 -6.24 -0.69
N GLY A 613 -5.37 -6.10 -0.02
CA GLY A 613 -5.62 -5.10 1.01
C GLY A 613 -5.93 -3.65 0.58
N VAL A 614 -5.81 -3.27 -0.69
CA VAL A 614 -6.04 -1.87 -1.11
C VAL A 614 -7.49 -1.63 -1.54
N ASN A 615 -8.10 -0.59 -0.99
CA ASN A 615 -9.46 -0.19 -1.30
C ASN A 615 -9.49 1.14 -2.08
N ILE A 616 -9.74 1.09 -3.39
CA ILE A 616 -9.92 2.28 -4.25
C ILE A 616 -11.20 2.13 -5.07
N PRO A 617 -12.38 2.43 -4.51
CA PRO A 617 -13.67 2.24 -5.19
C PRO A 617 -13.85 3.10 -6.44
N SER A 618 -13.18 4.24 -6.50
CA SER A 618 -13.31 5.22 -7.58
C SER A 618 -12.73 4.81 -8.93
N ILE A 619 -11.97 3.70 -9.04
CA ILE A 619 -11.42 3.21 -10.32
C ILE A 619 -12.54 2.95 -11.33
N LYS A 620 -12.53 3.66 -12.46
CA LYS A 620 -13.49 3.51 -13.57
C LYS A 620 -12.94 2.66 -14.70
N THR A 621 -11.69 2.90 -15.09
CA THR A 621 -11.03 2.20 -16.20
C THR A 621 -9.75 1.54 -15.69
N ALA A 622 -9.56 0.27 -16.00
CA ALA A 622 -8.36 -0.49 -15.64
C ALA A 622 -7.67 -1.05 -16.88
N PHE A 623 -6.36 -0.83 -16.98
CA PHE A 623 -5.47 -1.42 -18.00
C PHE A 623 -4.57 -2.44 -17.31
N ILE A 624 -4.76 -3.72 -17.60
CA ILE A 624 -4.03 -4.84 -16.98
C ILE A 624 -2.92 -5.29 -17.94
N LEU A 625 -1.71 -4.74 -17.79
CA LEU A 625 -0.56 -5.08 -18.64
C LEU A 625 0.07 -6.41 -18.24
N ALA A 626 0.13 -6.68 -16.94
CA ALA A 626 0.69 -7.92 -16.42
C ALA A 626 -0.37 -8.72 -15.70
N SER A 627 -0.70 -9.83 -16.27
CA SER A 627 -1.58 -10.80 -15.67
C SER A 627 -0.76 -11.94 -15.06
N THR A 628 -1.25 -12.47 -13.96
CA THR A 628 -0.77 -13.71 -13.36
C THR A 628 -1.53 -14.89 -13.97
N THR A 629 -0.91 -16.03 -14.01
CA THR A 629 -1.56 -17.29 -14.34
C THR A 629 -2.44 -17.84 -13.21
N ASN A 630 -2.34 -17.23 -12.00
CA ASN A 630 -3.12 -17.64 -10.85
C ASN A 630 -4.55 -17.06 -10.92
N PRO A 631 -5.59 -17.90 -11.09
CA PRO A 631 -6.98 -17.45 -11.19
C PRO A 631 -7.42 -16.60 -10.01
N LYS A 632 -6.95 -16.88 -8.81
CA LYS A 632 -7.31 -16.15 -7.59
C LYS A 632 -6.86 -14.68 -7.63
N GLU A 633 -5.64 -14.44 -8.07
CA GLU A 633 -5.10 -13.09 -8.12
C GLU A 633 -5.86 -12.22 -9.14
N TYR A 634 -6.13 -12.72 -10.35
CA TYR A 634 -6.84 -11.91 -11.33
C TYR A 634 -8.33 -11.74 -10.99
N ILE A 635 -8.98 -12.73 -10.34
CA ILE A 635 -10.34 -12.59 -9.81
C ILE A 635 -10.40 -11.52 -8.71
N GLN A 636 -9.44 -11.51 -7.80
CA GLN A 636 -9.34 -10.48 -6.75
C GLN A 636 -9.12 -9.09 -7.34
N ARG A 637 -8.21 -8.94 -8.31
CA ARG A 637 -7.98 -7.67 -9.04
C ARG A 637 -9.26 -7.15 -9.66
N ARG A 638 -9.98 -8.00 -10.41
CA ARG A 638 -11.28 -7.65 -11.01
C ARG A 638 -12.27 -7.17 -9.95
N GLY A 639 -12.44 -7.91 -8.87
CA GLY A 639 -13.37 -7.57 -7.80
C GLY A 639 -13.10 -6.18 -7.17
N ARG A 640 -11.84 -5.72 -7.16
CA ARG A 640 -11.48 -4.39 -6.67
C ARG A 640 -11.88 -3.27 -7.63
N VAL A 641 -11.72 -3.49 -8.93
CA VAL A 641 -12.17 -2.56 -9.97
C VAL A 641 -13.69 -2.41 -9.95
N LEU A 642 -14.42 -3.43 -9.53
CA LEU A 642 -15.89 -3.46 -9.57
C LEU A 642 -16.57 -2.89 -8.31
N ARG A 643 -15.85 -2.37 -7.35
CA ARG A 643 -16.44 -1.74 -6.17
C ARG A 643 -17.33 -0.56 -6.55
N LEU A 644 -18.42 -0.40 -5.81
CA LEU A 644 -19.35 0.72 -6.02
C LEU A 644 -18.69 2.04 -5.65
N ALA A 645 -18.91 3.06 -6.49
CA ALA A 645 -18.52 4.43 -6.19
C ALA A 645 -19.55 5.41 -6.75
N LYS A 646 -19.60 6.61 -6.19
CA LYS A 646 -20.46 7.68 -6.68
C LYS A 646 -20.08 8.02 -8.13
N ASN A 647 -21.07 8.16 -9.00
CA ASN A 647 -20.86 8.45 -10.43
C ASN A 647 -20.10 7.37 -11.23
N LYS A 648 -20.23 6.10 -10.83
CA LYS A 648 -19.63 4.95 -11.51
C LYS A 648 -20.71 3.94 -11.92
N PRO A 649 -21.41 4.15 -13.05
CA PRO A 649 -22.48 3.26 -13.50
C PRO A 649 -21.94 1.94 -14.07
N TYR A 650 -20.71 1.91 -14.54
CA TYR A 650 -19.99 0.73 -15.02
C TYR A 650 -18.48 0.94 -14.89
N ALA A 651 -17.73 -0.14 -14.95
CA ALA A 651 -16.29 -0.13 -15.08
C ALA A 651 -15.87 -0.62 -16.48
N VAL A 652 -14.65 -0.27 -16.90
CA VAL A 652 -14.05 -0.74 -18.15
C VAL A 652 -12.73 -1.43 -17.82
N ILE A 653 -12.53 -2.64 -18.34
CA ILE A 653 -11.31 -3.41 -18.14
C ILE A 653 -10.69 -3.73 -19.50
N TYR A 654 -9.49 -3.22 -19.73
CA TYR A 654 -8.61 -3.62 -20.83
C TYR A 654 -7.59 -4.62 -20.32
N ASP A 655 -7.61 -5.84 -20.84
CA ASP A 655 -6.72 -6.92 -20.43
C ASP A 655 -5.76 -7.28 -21.57
N PHE A 656 -4.46 -7.09 -21.36
CA PHE A 656 -3.45 -7.33 -22.37
C PHE A 656 -3.10 -8.82 -22.45
N VAL A 657 -3.64 -9.46 -23.45
CA VAL A 657 -3.51 -10.89 -23.76
C VAL A 657 -2.30 -11.08 -24.68
N THR A 658 -1.30 -11.81 -24.22
CA THR A 658 -0.06 -12.00 -24.98
C THR A 658 -0.11 -13.34 -25.72
N LEU A 659 0.00 -13.29 -27.04
CA LEU A 659 0.21 -14.45 -27.89
C LEU A 659 1.61 -14.40 -28.54
N THR A 660 2.01 -15.49 -29.14
CA THR A 660 3.30 -15.57 -29.84
C THR A 660 3.29 -14.81 -31.15
N GLU A 661 2.21 -14.92 -31.90
CA GLU A 661 2.01 -14.29 -33.20
C GLU A 661 0.51 -14.07 -33.48
N PRO A 662 0.12 -13.28 -34.51
CA PRO A 662 -1.27 -13.14 -34.94
C PRO A 662 -1.92 -14.48 -35.27
N LEU A 663 -3.23 -14.60 -34.96
CA LEU A 663 -3.97 -15.86 -35.15
C LEU A 663 -3.97 -16.36 -36.60
N GLU A 664 -3.92 -15.44 -37.56
CA GLU A 664 -3.82 -15.75 -39.00
C GLU A 664 -2.47 -16.31 -39.43
N ASP A 665 -1.43 -16.07 -38.65
CA ASP A 665 -0.06 -16.52 -38.97
C ASP A 665 0.30 -17.85 -38.30
N VAL A 666 -0.52 -18.29 -37.32
CA VAL A 666 -0.28 -19.53 -36.56
C VAL A 666 -0.27 -20.77 -37.48
N ASN A 667 0.84 -21.49 -37.47
CA ASN A 667 0.99 -22.70 -38.28
C ASN A 667 0.97 -23.97 -37.40
N PRO A 668 -0.12 -24.80 -37.44
CA PRO A 668 -0.21 -26.03 -36.63
C PRO A 668 0.89 -27.08 -36.92
N TYR A 669 1.63 -26.92 -38.00
CA TYR A 669 2.74 -27.81 -38.37
C TYR A 669 4.10 -27.29 -37.91
N ASN A 670 4.15 -26.14 -37.22
CA ASN A 670 5.34 -25.63 -36.64
C ASN A 670 5.83 -26.56 -35.51
N PRO A 671 7.14 -26.90 -35.44
CA PRO A 671 7.70 -27.65 -34.32
C PRO A 671 7.42 -27.03 -32.95
N ASP A 672 7.29 -25.71 -32.89
CA ASP A 672 7.03 -24.94 -31.67
C ASP A 672 5.54 -24.77 -31.33
N PHE A 673 4.63 -25.28 -32.16
CA PHE A 673 3.17 -25.13 -32.00
C PHE A 673 2.65 -25.53 -30.61
N ASN A 674 3.18 -26.58 -30.01
CA ASN A 674 2.76 -26.99 -28.66
C ASN A 674 3.12 -25.93 -27.60
N CYS A 675 4.25 -25.23 -27.77
CA CYS A 675 4.64 -24.14 -26.90
C CYS A 675 3.73 -22.92 -27.05
N GLU A 676 3.35 -22.59 -28.28
CA GLU A 676 2.40 -21.54 -28.63
C GLU A 676 1.00 -21.86 -28.10
N LYS A 677 0.53 -23.09 -28.32
CA LYS A 677 -0.75 -23.61 -27.79
C LYS A 677 -0.82 -23.53 -26.27
N ALA A 678 0.29 -23.84 -25.57
CA ALA A 678 0.33 -23.76 -24.12
C ALA A 678 0.22 -22.32 -23.59
N LEU A 679 0.77 -21.32 -24.30
CA LEU A 679 0.59 -19.91 -23.96
C LEU A 679 -0.87 -19.48 -24.22
N ALA A 680 -1.37 -19.77 -25.42
CA ALA A 680 -2.73 -19.43 -25.83
C ALA A 680 -3.78 -20.01 -24.86
N LYS A 681 -3.63 -21.27 -24.46
CA LYS A 681 -4.51 -21.93 -23.48
C LYS A 681 -4.59 -21.18 -22.15
N ARG A 682 -3.45 -20.72 -21.60
CA ARG A 682 -3.42 -19.97 -20.35
C ARG A 682 -4.07 -18.60 -20.46
N GLU A 683 -3.79 -17.90 -21.52
CA GLU A 683 -4.41 -16.60 -21.78
C GLU A 683 -5.93 -16.74 -22.00
N LEU A 684 -6.33 -17.76 -22.71
CA LEU A 684 -7.75 -18.07 -23.01
C LEU A 684 -8.58 -18.28 -21.74
N GLN A 685 -8.07 -18.99 -20.75
CA GLN A 685 -8.76 -19.19 -19.46
C GLN A 685 -9.13 -17.86 -18.79
N ARG A 686 -8.23 -16.87 -18.83
CA ARG A 686 -8.49 -15.55 -18.27
C ARG A 686 -9.53 -14.80 -19.09
N ILE A 687 -9.49 -14.90 -20.42
CA ILE A 687 -10.49 -14.28 -21.29
C ILE A 687 -11.88 -14.84 -20.97
N ILE A 688 -12.01 -16.17 -20.86
CA ILE A 688 -13.26 -16.84 -20.51
C ILE A 688 -13.79 -16.35 -19.17
N GLU A 689 -12.93 -16.34 -18.15
CA GLU A 689 -13.35 -15.96 -16.80
C GLU A 689 -13.78 -14.48 -16.70
N PHE A 690 -13.10 -13.57 -17.40
CA PHE A 690 -13.48 -12.15 -17.41
C PHE A 690 -14.65 -11.87 -18.35
N GLY A 691 -14.72 -12.54 -19.50
CA GLY A 691 -15.75 -12.34 -20.51
C GLY A 691 -17.12 -12.83 -20.08
N LYS A 692 -17.20 -13.98 -19.39
CA LYS A 692 -18.43 -14.70 -19.04
C LYS A 692 -19.55 -13.85 -18.41
N ILE A 693 -19.20 -12.86 -17.60
CA ILE A 693 -20.16 -12.00 -16.90
C ILE A 693 -20.02 -10.52 -17.26
N ALA A 694 -19.24 -10.20 -18.28
CA ALA A 694 -19.13 -8.84 -18.80
C ALA A 694 -20.41 -8.42 -19.55
N LYS A 695 -20.69 -7.11 -19.58
CA LYS A 695 -21.86 -6.58 -20.35
C LYS A 695 -21.75 -6.83 -21.85
N ASN A 696 -20.52 -6.92 -22.35
CA ASN A 696 -20.19 -7.23 -23.76
C ASN A 696 -19.62 -8.65 -23.92
N ALA A 697 -20.15 -9.64 -23.21
CA ALA A 697 -19.68 -11.03 -23.26
C ALA A 697 -19.55 -11.57 -24.69
N ARG A 698 -20.47 -11.19 -25.59
CA ARG A 698 -20.45 -11.59 -26.98
C ARG A 698 -19.15 -11.26 -27.71
N ASP A 699 -18.55 -10.10 -27.42
CA ASP A 699 -17.29 -9.67 -28.05
C ASP A 699 -16.15 -10.60 -27.65
N SER A 700 -16.17 -11.07 -26.40
CA SER A 700 -15.18 -12.03 -25.88
C SER A 700 -15.42 -13.44 -26.45
N ASP A 701 -16.69 -13.85 -26.64
CA ASP A 701 -17.03 -15.17 -27.20
C ASP A 701 -16.51 -15.35 -28.64
N GLU A 702 -16.53 -14.28 -29.46
CA GLU A 702 -15.96 -14.32 -30.81
C GLU A 702 -14.44 -14.58 -30.74
N LEU A 703 -13.70 -13.87 -29.92
CA LEU A 703 -12.27 -14.08 -29.77
C LEU A 703 -11.94 -15.47 -29.16
N ILE A 704 -12.71 -15.91 -28.17
CA ILE A 704 -12.57 -17.25 -27.58
C ILE A 704 -12.65 -18.31 -28.65
N ASN A 705 -13.71 -18.26 -29.51
CA ASN A 705 -13.91 -19.20 -30.63
C ASN A 705 -12.75 -19.17 -31.63
N ASP A 706 -12.23 -17.98 -31.96
CA ASP A 706 -11.11 -17.83 -32.88
C ASP A 706 -9.84 -18.49 -32.33
N ILE A 707 -9.51 -18.24 -31.02
CA ILE A 707 -8.36 -18.86 -30.38
C ILE A 707 -8.54 -20.39 -30.28
N GLU A 708 -9.72 -20.87 -29.88
CA GLU A 708 -10.02 -22.30 -29.79
C GLU A 708 -9.85 -22.98 -31.15
N ALA A 709 -10.39 -22.39 -32.22
CA ALA A 709 -10.29 -22.91 -33.58
C ALA A 709 -8.83 -22.94 -34.08
N THR A 710 -8.07 -21.85 -33.86
CA THR A 710 -6.69 -21.71 -34.32
C THR A 710 -5.76 -22.73 -33.67
N PHE A 711 -5.85 -22.86 -32.32
CA PHE A 711 -4.99 -23.77 -31.59
C PHE A 711 -5.57 -25.18 -31.37
N GLY A 712 -6.76 -25.48 -31.93
CA GLY A 712 -7.41 -26.76 -31.74
C GLY A 712 -7.66 -27.07 -30.26
N LEU A 713 -8.13 -26.10 -29.50
CA LEU A 713 -8.50 -26.23 -28.08
C LEU A 713 -9.98 -26.63 -28.00
N THR A 714 -10.32 -27.51 -27.06
CA THR A 714 -11.71 -27.88 -26.80
C THR A 714 -12.16 -27.25 -25.48
N GLN A 715 -13.45 -26.93 -25.32
CA GLN A 715 -14.04 -26.43 -24.07
C GLN A 715 -13.63 -27.29 -22.85
N LYS A 716 -13.57 -28.62 -23.06
CA LYS A 716 -13.20 -29.55 -22.02
C LYS A 716 -11.72 -29.44 -21.63
N GLU A 717 -10.81 -29.11 -22.55
CA GLU A 717 -9.40 -28.87 -22.30
C GLU A 717 -9.17 -27.52 -21.63
N THR A 718 -9.98 -26.52 -21.93
CA THR A 718 -9.94 -25.20 -21.31
C THR A 718 -10.56 -25.19 -19.91
N GLU A 719 -11.60 -25.99 -19.64
CA GLU A 719 -12.20 -26.16 -18.32
C GLU A 719 -11.34 -27.03 -17.38
N VAL A 720 -10.75 -28.13 -17.89
CA VAL A 720 -9.92 -29.07 -17.11
C VAL A 720 -8.53 -28.51 -16.77
N ALA A 721 -8.02 -27.56 -17.53
CA ALA A 721 -6.75 -26.89 -17.21
C ALA A 721 -6.81 -26.03 -15.92
N VAL A 722 -8.01 -25.80 -15.39
CA VAL A 722 -8.21 -25.22 -14.05
C VAL A 722 -7.76 -26.20 -12.96
N ASP A 723 -7.69 -27.50 -13.22
CA ASP A 723 -7.47 -28.54 -12.19
C ASP A 723 -6.07 -29.18 -12.15
N GLY A 724 -5.17 -28.94 -13.09
CA GLY A 724 -3.98 -29.78 -13.12
C GLY A 724 -2.67 -29.23 -13.67
N ASP A 725 -2.69 -28.21 -14.49
CA ASP A 725 -1.54 -27.84 -15.31
C ASP A 725 -0.78 -26.58 -14.85
N GLU A 726 -0.32 -26.55 -13.57
CA GLU A 726 0.79 -25.65 -13.24
C GLU A 726 2.11 -26.08 -13.93
N PHE A 727 2.15 -27.23 -14.63
CA PHE A 727 3.40 -27.88 -15.00
C PHE A 727 3.43 -28.55 -16.40
N GLU A 728 2.45 -28.38 -17.29
CA GLU A 728 2.59 -28.78 -18.70
C GLU A 728 2.93 -27.66 -19.67
#